data_d7c084ce446f261fefc2d5858296592f
#
_entry.id   d7c084ce446f261fefc2d5858296592f
#
_cell.length_a   1.000
_cell.length_b   1.000
_cell.length_c   1.000
_cell.angle_alpha   90.00
_cell.angle_beta   90.00
_cell.angle_gamma   90.00
#
_symmetry.space_group_name_H-M   'P 1'
#
loop_
_entity.id
_entity.type
_entity.pdbx_description
1 polymer ?
#
loop_
_entity_poly.entity_id
_entity_poly.type
_entity_poly.pdbx_seq_one_letter_code
_entity_poly.pdbx_strand_id
1 'polypeptide(L)'
;MESKPFEVTALGRPLFPAMLYCCHWRIYFKSALFVYTTVKVTLVISGVTLWDKKSLSEDLDSHHQLLTDLKFSSSDSLSSKSSLLDVSASLKASFLGGLVEVGGSAKYLCDTKSSHQQSRVTMYYSETSRFDQLTMTKLGHIIYPQVFHQKTATHVVTAVLYGAQAFMVFDQMSSKDEKKQEIQGQLDVMVRKLPGFSIEGQGSVKMTEDEKKITENITCIFHGDFHLEQNPTTYMEALNLYKLLPTLLKENPQNAVPIKVWLYPLHLLDIKAAQLEREISTSLISNIEDIMEELGEVERTCNDLSRITMVNAFSDTEERLHSFQDSFSIYKTVLQKAVARVLPAIRGGGEKEQSLEDILKNHYSSPFNADKLNQWLHDAKSELHLLNSHTKTLEKIGIEDSDGLNTILLDPDIDVVVCLTFTSLKYEDPYLSTLKKFLTSDKFKELDGNKYELSVASDKKWFNNPDVIKTMRENLSHFRGFFLEANKDEKRISFIISAVSDPSNPGSSIYLYEKGKLTDAQFEPVSKPPLPLVKNVLEQTVSLKLQKYPSGETVQYRVEYKEVKADSGAEKGKEWLFIYTDHEDFTLTELESGKEYMIRYRVVGKVGVSEPSDTVSTRPSSAAFGRSALRTMTLNTIQVFFSNGHMVKVGNVAGSKEQTFQLKENDKIVSATLWPNHLLNRCGGLEFVIANNNSEKMSLSVKCELLGEPVRVDVKSGKCYGIKGRSGHEIDALGFYFI
;
A
#
# COMPACT_ATOMS: atom_id res chain seq x y z
N MET A 1 45.98 6.48 -24.84
CA MET A 1 46.15 6.84 -26.26
C MET A 1 46.31 5.54 -27.04
N GLU A 2 45.24 5.03 -27.61
CA GLU A 2 45.30 3.79 -28.36
C GLU A 2 45.63 4.12 -29.81
N SER A 3 46.90 4.14 -30.10
CA SER A 3 47.41 4.10 -31.47
C SER A 3 47.39 2.73 -32.09
N LYS A 4 46.61 1.77 -31.45
CA LYS A 4 46.54 0.39 -31.89
C LYS A 4 45.10 0.05 -32.33
N PRO A 5 44.94 -0.91 -33.26
CA PRO A 5 43.62 -1.45 -33.56
C PRO A 5 42.93 -1.98 -32.32
N PHE A 6 41.63 -1.75 -32.19
CA PHE A 6 40.83 -2.23 -31.05
C PHE A 6 39.48 -2.74 -31.52
N GLU A 7 38.85 -3.58 -30.71
CA GLU A 7 37.55 -4.16 -30.98
C GLU A 7 36.39 -3.39 -30.37
N VAL A 8 35.24 -3.39 -31.03
CA VAL A 8 34.01 -2.75 -30.57
C VAL A 8 32.80 -3.63 -30.90
N THR A 9 31.87 -3.75 -29.98
CA THR A 9 30.59 -4.43 -30.19
C THR A 9 29.73 -3.65 -31.17
N ALA A 10 29.13 -4.33 -32.14
CA ALA A 10 28.34 -3.68 -33.20
C ALA A 10 27.00 -3.11 -32.69
N LEU A 11 26.35 -3.72 -31.71
CA LEU A 11 25.06 -3.30 -31.11
C LEU A 11 23.93 -3.14 -32.14
N GLY A 12 23.82 -4.07 -33.06
CA GLY A 12 22.82 -4.06 -34.14
C GLY A 12 23.10 -3.03 -35.24
N ARG A 13 24.25 -2.35 -35.23
CA ARG A 13 24.66 -1.42 -36.29
C ARG A 13 25.20 -2.22 -37.50
N PRO A 14 24.83 -1.84 -38.73
CA PRO A 14 25.28 -2.51 -39.93
C PRO A 14 26.70 -2.10 -40.30
N LEU A 15 27.68 -2.62 -39.57
CA LEU A 15 29.12 -2.35 -39.75
C LEU A 15 29.73 -3.42 -40.65
N PHE A 16 30.32 -3.00 -41.76
CA PHE A 16 30.97 -3.88 -42.76
C PHE A 16 32.44 -3.55 -42.93
N PRO A 17 33.27 -4.44 -43.40
CA PRO A 17 34.67 -4.18 -43.74
C PRO A 17 34.78 -2.93 -44.63
N ALA A 18 35.80 -2.14 -44.40
CA ALA A 18 36.09 -0.87 -45.08
C ALA A 18 35.15 0.31 -44.74
N MET A 19 34.15 0.15 -43.90
CA MET A 19 33.36 1.32 -43.43
C MET A 19 34.17 2.22 -42.57
N LEU A 20 33.92 3.54 -42.73
CA LEU A 20 34.51 4.59 -41.90
C LEU A 20 33.74 4.74 -40.61
N TYR A 21 34.49 4.96 -39.51
CA TYR A 21 33.94 5.07 -38.17
C TYR A 21 34.49 6.31 -37.46
N CYS A 22 33.63 7.05 -36.76
CA CYS A 22 34.00 8.19 -35.95
C CYS A 22 33.92 7.87 -34.46
N CYS A 23 35.03 7.75 -33.77
CA CYS A 23 35.10 7.47 -32.34
C CYS A 23 34.63 8.65 -31.47
N HIS A 24 34.65 9.90 -31.94
CA HIS A 24 34.13 11.03 -31.17
C HIS A 24 32.65 10.84 -30.87
N TRP A 25 31.85 10.56 -31.91
CA TRP A 25 30.41 10.39 -31.82
C TRP A 25 29.99 8.91 -31.63
N ARG A 26 30.91 7.97 -31.86
CA ARG A 26 30.64 6.52 -31.90
C ARG A 26 29.61 6.14 -32.99
N ILE A 27 29.60 6.84 -34.09
CA ILE A 27 28.76 6.60 -35.27
C ILE A 27 29.58 6.07 -36.44
N TYR A 28 28.89 5.44 -37.38
CA TYR A 28 29.44 5.00 -38.66
C TYR A 28 28.81 5.80 -39.79
N PHE A 29 29.53 5.92 -40.88
CA PHE A 29 29.07 6.61 -42.06
C PHE A 29 28.47 5.61 -43.04
N LYS A 30 27.12 5.65 -43.19
CA LYS A 30 26.40 4.97 -44.22
C LYS A 30 26.30 5.86 -45.45
N SER A 31 26.35 5.31 -46.65
CA SER A 31 26.29 6.03 -47.92
C SER A 31 24.95 6.76 -48.13
N ALA A 32 24.61 7.71 -47.26
CA ALA A 32 23.42 8.56 -47.37
C ALA A 32 23.64 9.93 -46.71
N LEU A 33 23.11 10.93 -47.33
CA LEU A 33 23.14 12.33 -46.91
C LEU A 33 22.24 12.52 -45.68
N PHE A 34 22.80 12.95 -44.53
CA PHE A 34 22.02 13.47 -43.41
C PHE A 34 22.36 14.92 -43.13
N VAL A 35 21.38 15.80 -43.29
CA VAL A 35 21.45 17.21 -42.90
C VAL A 35 20.78 17.37 -41.56
N TYR A 36 21.54 17.68 -40.50
CA TYR A 36 20.97 18.17 -39.23
C TYR A 36 21.23 19.69 -39.13
N THR A 37 20.17 20.44 -39.25
CA THR A 37 20.17 21.89 -39.06
C THR A 37 19.72 22.24 -37.66
N THR A 38 20.62 22.27 -36.67
CA THR A 38 20.49 23.18 -35.49
C THR A 38 21.69 23.14 -34.53
N VAL A 39 22.67 22.30 -34.75
CA VAL A 39 24.03 22.51 -34.21
C VAL A 39 24.94 22.24 -35.37
N LYS A 40 25.85 23.15 -35.67
CA LYS A 40 26.76 23.08 -36.83
C LYS A 40 27.47 21.72 -36.88
N VAL A 41 26.83 20.71 -37.44
CA VAL A 41 27.45 19.47 -37.90
C VAL A 41 27.48 19.54 -39.39
N THR A 42 28.67 19.81 -39.90
CA THR A 42 28.93 19.93 -41.33
C THR A 42 28.75 18.56 -41.98
N LEU A 43 27.92 18.53 -42.97
CA LEU A 43 27.61 17.49 -43.95
C LEU A 43 28.60 16.33 -44.04
N VAL A 44 28.10 15.13 -43.91
CA VAL A 44 28.78 13.92 -44.36
C VAL A 44 28.31 13.58 -45.77
N ILE A 45 29.23 13.58 -46.71
CA ILE A 45 28.98 13.26 -48.12
C ILE A 45 28.78 11.73 -48.25
N SER A 46 27.68 11.32 -48.88
CA SER A 46 27.40 9.89 -49.16
C SER A 46 28.44 9.29 -50.12
N GLY A 47 28.80 8.02 -49.88
CA GLY A 47 29.68 7.28 -50.78
C GLY A 47 31.19 7.46 -50.55
N VAL A 48 31.58 7.95 -49.37
CA VAL A 48 33.03 8.14 -49.08
C VAL A 48 33.60 6.82 -48.53
N THR A 49 34.51 6.23 -49.27
CA THR A 49 35.27 5.03 -48.90
C THR A 49 36.75 5.26 -49.19
N LEU A 50 37.65 4.45 -48.59
CA LEU A 50 39.08 4.50 -48.90
C LEU A 50 39.43 3.67 -50.16
N TRP A 51 38.56 2.74 -50.54
CA TRP A 51 38.80 1.79 -51.64
C TRP A 51 37.54 1.66 -52.55
N ASP A 52 37.76 1.28 -53.79
CA ASP A 52 36.65 0.93 -54.67
C ASP A 52 36.10 -0.49 -54.36
N LYS A 53 34.87 -0.73 -54.83
CA LYS A 53 34.13 -1.98 -54.52
C LYS A 53 34.82 -3.21 -55.10
N LYS A 54 35.51 -3.12 -56.23
CA LYS A 54 36.20 -4.24 -56.87
C LYS A 54 37.40 -4.66 -56.04
N SER A 55 38.22 -3.70 -55.65
CA SER A 55 39.38 -3.92 -54.80
C SER A 55 38.99 -4.56 -53.47
N LEU A 56 37.88 -4.12 -52.83
CA LEU A 56 37.38 -4.72 -51.60
C LEU A 56 36.97 -6.17 -51.76
N SER A 57 36.31 -6.53 -52.88
CA SER A 57 35.87 -7.92 -53.09
C SER A 57 37.02 -8.92 -53.34
N GLU A 58 38.17 -8.41 -53.87
CA GLU A 58 39.35 -9.24 -54.14
C GLU A 58 40.21 -9.51 -52.92
N ASP A 59 40.16 -8.64 -51.90
CA ASP A 59 41.04 -8.65 -50.76
C ASP A 59 40.33 -8.83 -49.41
N LEU A 60 39.09 -9.28 -49.46
CA LEU A 60 38.35 -9.74 -48.30
C LEU A 60 38.60 -11.19 -48.05
N ASP A 61 39.25 -11.54 -46.94
CA ASP A 61 39.40 -12.91 -46.46
C ASP A 61 38.22 -13.26 -45.54
N SER A 62 37.53 -14.36 -45.87
CA SER A 62 36.35 -14.79 -45.12
C SER A 62 36.47 -16.26 -44.75
N HIS A 63 36.35 -16.55 -43.47
CA HIS A 63 36.39 -17.94 -42.96
C HIS A 63 35.29 -18.20 -41.94
N HIS A 64 34.88 -19.46 -41.81
CA HIS A 64 33.90 -19.89 -40.83
C HIS A 64 34.49 -19.81 -39.42
N GLN A 65 33.73 -19.25 -38.50
CA GLN A 65 34.05 -19.19 -37.08
C GLN A 65 32.79 -19.51 -36.29
N LEU A 66 32.60 -20.76 -35.96
CA LEU A 66 31.40 -21.27 -35.31
C LEU A 66 31.63 -21.38 -33.81
N LEU A 67 30.96 -20.56 -33.01
CA LEU A 67 30.97 -20.61 -31.55
C LEU A 67 29.53 -20.38 -31.06
N THR A 68 29.13 -21.13 -30.04
CA THR A 68 27.85 -20.98 -29.38
C THR A 68 28.08 -20.66 -27.90
N ASP A 69 27.34 -19.70 -27.39
CA ASP A 69 27.41 -19.29 -25.96
C ASP A 69 25.99 -19.20 -25.38
N LEU A 70 25.82 -19.66 -24.12
CA LEU A 70 24.56 -19.64 -23.41
C LEU A 70 24.82 -19.15 -21.98
N LYS A 71 24.17 -18.03 -21.61
CA LYS A 71 24.31 -17.42 -20.28
C LYS A 71 22.97 -17.09 -19.69
N PHE A 72 22.92 -16.98 -18.35
CA PHE A 72 21.75 -16.57 -17.60
C PHE A 72 22.12 -15.41 -16.67
N SER A 73 21.21 -14.45 -16.54
CA SER A 73 21.35 -13.33 -15.62
C SER A 73 20.02 -13.04 -14.92
N SER A 74 20.04 -12.91 -13.60
CA SER A 74 18.91 -12.42 -12.80
C SER A 74 19.05 -10.93 -12.45
N SER A 75 20.15 -10.30 -12.87
CA SER A 75 20.38 -8.86 -12.69
C SER A 75 19.80 -8.08 -13.86
N ASP A 76 19.14 -6.96 -13.56
CA ASP A 76 18.62 -6.01 -14.56
C ASP A 76 19.46 -4.73 -14.66
N SER A 77 20.63 -4.68 -13.98
CA SER A 77 21.52 -3.52 -14.04
C SER A 77 22.12 -3.34 -15.43
N LEU A 78 22.37 -2.09 -15.81
CA LEU A 78 23.02 -1.78 -17.09
C LEU A 78 24.43 -2.40 -17.15
N SER A 79 25.14 -2.46 -16.03
CA SER A 79 26.45 -3.09 -15.94
C SER A 79 26.37 -4.56 -16.34
N SER A 80 25.43 -5.33 -15.79
CA SER A 80 25.21 -6.74 -16.13
C SER A 80 24.83 -6.93 -17.60
N LYS A 81 23.95 -6.10 -18.12
CA LYS A 81 23.52 -6.15 -19.55
C LYS A 81 24.67 -5.82 -20.49
N SER A 82 25.45 -4.78 -20.16
CA SER A 82 26.63 -4.39 -20.91
C SER A 82 27.69 -5.48 -20.92
N SER A 83 27.86 -6.19 -19.82
CA SER A 83 28.79 -7.32 -19.71
C SER A 83 28.37 -8.50 -20.57
N LEU A 84 27.07 -8.82 -20.64
CA LEU A 84 26.57 -9.88 -21.53
C LEU A 84 26.83 -9.58 -23.02
N LEU A 85 26.74 -8.31 -23.41
CA LEU A 85 26.97 -7.83 -24.79
C LEU A 85 28.42 -7.43 -25.05
N ASP A 86 29.32 -7.55 -24.10
CA ASP A 86 30.74 -7.15 -24.19
C ASP A 86 30.90 -5.67 -24.61
N VAL A 87 30.09 -4.78 -24.02
CA VAL A 87 30.08 -3.35 -24.34
C VAL A 87 31.19 -2.64 -23.58
N SER A 88 32.12 -2.00 -24.32
CA SER A 88 33.18 -1.19 -23.71
C SER A 88 32.63 0.00 -22.92
N ALA A 89 33.35 0.45 -21.87
CA ALA A 89 32.95 1.59 -21.06
C ALA A 89 32.66 2.85 -21.89
N SER A 90 33.51 3.17 -22.86
CA SER A 90 33.33 4.34 -23.72
C SER A 90 32.09 4.25 -24.63
N LEU A 91 31.75 3.04 -25.12
CA LEU A 91 30.53 2.80 -25.89
C LEU A 91 29.29 2.88 -24.99
N LYS A 92 29.41 2.40 -23.76
CA LYS A 92 28.36 2.51 -22.73
C LYS A 92 28.02 3.98 -22.43
N ALA A 93 29.04 4.83 -22.24
CA ALA A 93 28.82 6.26 -22.05
C ALA A 93 28.05 6.91 -23.21
N SER A 94 28.39 6.53 -24.46
CA SER A 94 27.68 7.03 -25.65
C SER A 94 26.23 6.53 -25.72
N PHE A 95 25.98 5.30 -25.31
CA PHE A 95 24.64 4.76 -25.19
C PHE A 95 23.81 5.51 -24.14
N LEU A 96 24.37 5.72 -22.94
CA LEU A 96 23.72 6.46 -21.85
C LEU A 96 23.40 7.92 -22.25
N GLY A 97 24.28 8.56 -23.01
CA GLY A 97 24.05 9.87 -23.57
C GLY A 97 23.07 9.89 -24.76
N GLY A 98 22.61 8.72 -25.23
CA GLY A 98 21.72 8.66 -26.40
C GLY A 98 22.41 8.95 -27.74
N LEU A 99 23.74 8.84 -27.82
CA LEU A 99 24.51 9.04 -29.04
C LEU A 99 24.56 7.80 -29.94
N VAL A 100 24.19 6.64 -29.43
CA VAL A 100 24.23 5.37 -30.13
C VAL A 100 22.84 4.75 -30.13
N GLU A 101 22.32 4.57 -31.34
CA GLU A 101 21.11 3.76 -31.53
C GLU A 101 21.47 2.27 -31.47
N VAL A 102 20.66 1.51 -30.78
CA VAL A 102 20.80 0.06 -30.67
C VAL A 102 19.70 -0.65 -31.46
N GLY A 103 20.05 -1.76 -32.13
CA GLY A 103 19.13 -2.56 -32.93
C GLY A 103 19.22 -4.03 -32.60
N GLY A 104 18.29 -4.84 -33.14
CA GLY A 104 18.29 -6.28 -32.96
C GLY A 104 18.35 -6.69 -31.49
N SER A 105 19.25 -7.63 -31.19
CA SER A 105 19.49 -8.13 -29.84
C SER A 105 19.93 -7.05 -28.85
N ALA A 106 20.64 -6.02 -29.30
CA ALA A 106 21.16 -4.95 -28.44
C ALA A 106 20.05 -4.04 -27.85
N LYS A 107 18.81 -4.08 -28.36
CA LYS A 107 17.64 -3.45 -27.73
C LYS A 107 17.42 -3.91 -26.28
N TYR A 108 17.96 -5.06 -25.91
CA TYR A 108 17.98 -5.55 -24.53
C TYR A 108 18.60 -4.53 -23.55
N LEU A 109 19.55 -3.70 -23.97
CA LEU A 109 20.10 -2.62 -23.13
C LEU A 109 19.03 -1.60 -22.68
N CYS A 110 18.00 -1.39 -23.51
CA CYS A 110 16.90 -0.47 -23.22
C CYS A 110 15.76 -1.10 -22.44
N ASP A 111 15.73 -2.44 -22.34
CA ASP A 111 14.66 -3.18 -21.65
C ASP A 111 14.92 -3.20 -20.16
N THR A 112 14.21 -2.39 -19.41
CA THR A 112 14.32 -2.29 -17.95
C THR A 112 13.02 -2.69 -17.27
N LYS A 113 13.11 -3.22 -16.03
CA LYS A 113 11.91 -3.46 -15.21
C LYS A 113 11.13 -2.17 -15.04
N SER A 114 9.81 -2.27 -15.12
CA SER A 114 8.90 -1.14 -14.89
C SER A 114 8.38 -1.04 -13.44
N SER A 115 8.65 -2.07 -12.62
CA SER A 115 8.12 -2.21 -11.27
C SER A 115 9.08 -2.98 -10.37
N HIS A 116 9.11 -2.64 -9.09
CA HIS A 116 9.80 -3.43 -8.07
C HIS A 116 9.15 -4.78 -7.80
N GLN A 117 7.86 -4.95 -8.16
CA GLN A 117 7.14 -6.21 -8.02
C GLN A 117 7.46 -7.22 -9.14
N GLN A 118 8.22 -6.80 -10.14
CA GLN A 118 8.62 -7.62 -11.27
C GLN A 118 9.87 -8.43 -10.95
N SER A 119 9.76 -9.74 -10.94
CA SER A 119 10.88 -10.68 -10.93
C SER A 119 11.34 -10.92 -12.36
N ARG A 120 12.63 -10.97 -12.61
CA ARG A 120 13.20 -11.07 -13.95
C ARG A 120 14.38 -12.03 -14.00
N VAL A 121 14.42 -12.87 -15.03
CA VAL A 121 15.59 -13.67 -15.39
C VAL A 121 15.76 -13.61 -16.91
N THR A 122 16.96 -13.33 -17.35
CA THR A 122 17.31 -13.28 -18.78
C THR A 122 18.14 -14.48 -19.17
N MET A 123 17.77 -15.11 -20.26
CA MET A 123 18.58 -16.10 -20.96
C MET A 123 19.19 -15.44 -22.19
N TYR A 124 20.50 -15.51 -22.30
CA TYR A 124 21.27 -15.03 -23.44
C TYR A 124 21.77 -16.21 -24.26
N TYR A 125 21.52 -16.19 -25.57
CA TYR A 125 22.05 -17.14 -26.56
C TYR A 125 22.79 -16.36 -27.62
N SER A 126 23.97 -16.86 -28.03
CA SER A 126 24.78 -16.30 -29.10
C SER A 126 25.36 -17.38 -29.95
N GLU A 127 25.35 -17.16 -31.25
CA GLU A 127 25.97 -18.06 -32.25
C GLU A 127 26.73 -17.19 -33.25
N THR A 128 28.03 -17.51 -33.46
CA THR A 128 28.82 -16.90 -34.54
C THR A 128 28.86 -17.79 -35.76
N SER A 129 29.08 -17.19 -36.93
CA SER A 129 29.04 -17.91 -38.22
C SER A 129 30.31 -17.76 -39.04
N ARG A 130 30.74 -16.53 -39.26
CA ARG A 130 31.91 -16.22 -40.08
C ARG A 130 32.65 -15.00 -39.54
N PHE A 131 33.92 -14.94 -39.94
CA PHE A 131 34.81 -13.81 -39.72
C PHE A 131 35.34 -13.30 -41.04
N ASP A 132 35.09 -12.02 -41.35
CA ASP A 132 35.54 -11.34 -42.54
C ASP A 132 36.61 -10.35 -42.18
N GLN A 133 37.77 -10.34 -42.87
CA GLN A 133 38.85 -9.41 -42.61
C GLN A 133 39.46 -8.87 -43.91
N LEU A 134 39.93 -7.61 -43.86
CA LEU A 134 40.72 -7.03 -44.97
C LEU A 134 42.16 -7.52 -44.89
N THR A 135 42.74 -7.88 -46.03
CA THR A 135 44.15 -8.26 -46.08
C THR A 135 45.04 -7.03 -45.86
N MET A 136 46.19 -7.22 -45.23
CA MET A 136 47.13 -6.13 -44.89
C MET A 136 47.71 -5.45 -46.14
N THR A 137 47.73 -6.12 -47.28
CA THR A 137 48.19 -5.57 -48.58
C THR A 137 47.42 -4.33 -49.02
N LYS A 138 46.14 -4.21 -48.66
CA LYS A 138 45.28 -3.07 -49.07
C LYS A 138 45.39 -1.85 -48.17
N LEU A 139 45.73 -2.03 -46.88
CA LEU A 139 45.88 -0.88 -45.98
C LEU A 139 46.95 0.13 -46.49
N GLY A 140 47.89 -0.33 -47.33
CA GLY A 140 48.90 0.50 -47.98
C GLY A 140 48.47 1.13 -49.33
N HIS A 141 47.37 0.66 -49.96
CA HIS A 141 46.92 1.17 -51.28
C HIS A 141 45.58 1.86 -51.20
N ILE A 142 45.60 3.10 -50.72
CA ILE A 142 44.41 3.93 -50.58
C ILE A 142 44.09 4.59 -51.89
N ILE A 143 42.88 4.41 -52.41
CA ILE A 143 42.42 4.95 -53.69
C ILE A 143 41.90 6.40 -53.53
N TYR A 144 41.25 6.67 -52.36
CA TYR A 144 40.61 7.97 -52.11
C TYR A 144 41.20 8.68 -50.86
N PRO A 145 42.44 9.21 -50.96
CA PRO A 145 43.13 9.82 -49.83
C PRO A 145 42.51 11.16 -49.35
N GLN A 146 41.60 11.75 -50.15
CA GLN A 146 40.89 12.97 -49.79
C GLN A 146 40.02 12.81 -48.52
N VAL A 147 39.65 11.56 -48.15
CA VAL A 147 38.90 11.25 -46.91
C VAL A 147 39.63 11.74 -45.67
N PHE A 148 40.98 11.65 -45.65
CA PHE A 148 41.77 12.09 -44.51
C PHE A 148 41.68 13.59 -44.27
N HIS A 149 41.54 14.39 -45.32
CA HIS A 149 41.42 15.83 -45.22
C HIS A 149 40.08 16.33 -44.67
N GLN A 150 39.05 15.48 -44.75
CA GLN A 150 37.69 15.82 -44.26
C GLN A 150 37.60 15.81 -42.72
N LYS A 151 38.53 15.12 -42.03
CA LYS A 151 38.59 15.00 -40.57
C LYS A 151 37.26 14.52 -39.92
N THR A 152 36.42 13.78 -40.65
CA THR A 152 35.13 13.30 -40.21
C THR A 152 35.21 11.91 -39.58
N ALA A 153 36.08 11.05 -40.08
CA ALA A 153 36.30 9.70 -39.57
C ALA A 153 37.62 9.60 -38.84
N THR A 154 37.67 8.79 -37.80
CA THR A 154 38.88 8.51 -37.01
C THR A 154 39.43 7.12 -37.26
N HIS A 155 38.60 6.19 -37.67
CA HIS A 155 38.93 4.78 -37.86
C HIS A 155 38.26 4.20 -39.10
N VAL A 156 38.75 3.03 -39.54
CA VAL A 156 38.12 2.19 -40.56
C VAL A 156 37.92 0.77 -40.02
N VAL A 157 36.84 0.15 -40.41
CA VAL A 157 36.51 -1.24 -40.03
C VAL A 157 37.41 -2.15 -40.88
N THR A 158 38.28 -2.93 -40.23
CA THR A 158 39.18 -3.86 -40.89
C THR A 158 38.76 -5.32 -40.78
N ALA A 159 38.01 -5.66 -39.74
CA ALA A 159 37.44 -7.00 -39.61
C ALA A 159 36.08 -6.99 -38.93
N VAL A 160 35.25 -8.01 -39.24
CA VAL A 160 33.91 -8.16 -38.71
C VAL A 160 33.64 -9.61 -38.36
N LEU A 161 33.19 -9.87 -37.13
CA LEU A 161 32.63 -11.15 -36.69
C LEU A 161 31.13 -11.11 -36.87
N TYR A 162 30.60 -12.05 -37.66
CA TYR A 162 29.16 -12.16 -37.90
C TYR A 162 28.56 -13.33 -37.11
N GLY A 163 27.31 -13.16 -36.77
CA GLY A 163 26.50 -14.17 -36.07
C GLY A 163 25.11 -13.70 -35.81
N ALA A 164 24.49 -14.25 -34.74
CA ALA A 164 23.23 -13.78 -34.21
C ALA A 164 23.19 -13.97 -32.70
N GLN A 165 22.54 -13.06 -32.04
CA GLN A 165 22.35 -13.07 -30.57
C GLN A 165 20.86 -13.01 -30.27
N ALA A 166 20.45 -13.62 -29.16
CA ALA A 166 19.09 -13.57 -28.65
C ALA A 166 19.07 -13.41 -27.13
N PHE A 167 18.25 -12.52 -26.66
CA PHE A 167 17.88 -12.36 -25.26
C PHE A 167 16.41 -12.73 -25.09
N MET A 168 16.14 -13.73 -24.28
CA MET A 168 14.82 -14.08 -23.81
C MET A 168 14.69 -13.58 -22.39
N VAL A 169 13.91 -12.51 -22.19
CA VAL A 169 13.69 -11.86 -20.91
C VAL A 169 12.41 -12.41 -20.32
N PHE A 170 12.53 -13.18 -19.25
CA PHE A 170 11.40 -13.78 -18.56
C PHE A 170 11.03 -12.95 -17.35
N ASP A 171 9.77 -12.54 -17.30
CA ASP A 171 9.22 -11.72 -16.24
C ASP A 171 8.03 -12.40 -15.55
N GLN A 172 7.95 -12.24 -14.24
CA GLN A 172 6.81 -12.65 -13.44
C GLN A 172 6.48 -11.55 -12.43
N MET A 173 5.21 -11.14 -12.38
CA MET A 173 4.73 -10.15 -11.41
C MET A 173 4.41 -10.83 -10.09
N SER A 174 4.85 -10.24 -8.98
CA SER A 174 4.48 -10.66 -7.63
C SER A 174 3.22 -9.94 -7.18
N SER A 175 2.29 -10.65 -6.51
CA SER A 175 1.24 -9.99 -5.74
C SER A 175 1.83 -9.41 -4.45
N LYS A 176 1.14 -8.42 -3.83
CA LYS A 176 1.62 -7.82 -2.57
C LYS A 176 1.79 -8.83 -1.43
N ASP A 177 1.07 -9.93 -1.47
CA ASP A 177 1.03 -10.97 -0.44
C ASP A 177 2.05 -12.10 -0.68
N GLU A 178 2.64 -12.16 -1.88
CA GLU A 178 3.64 -13.17 -2.23
C GLU A 178 5.06 -12.72 -1.87
N LYS A 179 5.87 -13.65 -1.42
CA LYS A 179 7.28 -13.40 -1.12
C LYS A 179 8.06 -13.26 -2.43
N LYS A 180 8.39 -12.04 -2.82
CA LYS A 180 9.14 -11.73 -4.05
C LYS A 180 10.39 -12.59 -4.22
N GLN A 181 11.13 -12.89 -3.16
CA GLN A 181 12.33 -13.74 -3.20
C GLN A 181 12.01 -15.18 -3.61
N GLU A 182 10.86 -15.72 -3.19
CA GLU A 182 10.41 -17.05 -3.56
C GLU A 182 10.05 -17.11 -5.05
N ILE A 183 9.31 -16.13 -5.55
CA ILE A 183 8.96 -16.00 -6.98
C ILE A 183 10.23 -15.84 -7.83
N GLN A 184 11.16 -14.99 -7.40
CA GLN A 184 12.43 -14.83 -8.11
C GLN A 184 13.22 -16.16 -8.16
N GLY A 185 13.23 -16.93 -7.06
CA GLY A 185 13.87 -18.24 -7.00
C GLY A 185 13.19 -19.27 -7.92
N GLN A 186 11.87 -19.33 -7.92
CA GLN A 186 11.09 -20.21 -8.80
C GLN A 186 11.32 -19.86 -10.28
N LEU A 187 11.29 -18.57 -10.63
CA LEU A 187 11.56 -18.09 -11.98
C LEU A 187 12.98 -18.46 -12.44
N ASP A 188 14.01 -18.24 -11.58
CA ASP A 188 15.40 -18.60 -11.91
C ASP A 188 15.56 -20.10 -12.17
N VAL A 189 14.95 -20.94 -11.34
CA VAL A 189 14.95 -22.40 -11.53
C VAL A 189 14.29 -22.78 -12.85
N MET A 190 13.12 -22.23 -13.17
CA MET A 190 12.38 -22.57 -14.39
C MET A 190 13.14 -22.15 -15.64
N VAL A 191 13.68 -20.93 -15.67
CA VAL A 191 14.43 -20.43 -16.83
C VAL A 191 15.71 -21.24 -17.05
N ARG A 192 16.45 -21.60 -15.99
CA ARG A 192 17.66 -22.45 -16.11
C ARG A 192 17.37 -23.88 -16.50
N LYS A 193 16.19 -24.40 -16.24
CA LYS A 193 15.73 -25.71 -16.72
C LYS A 193 15.38 -25.74 -18.21
N LEU A 194 15.11 -24.57 -18.81
CA LEU A 194 14.62 -24.46 -20.20
C LEU A 194 15.47 -25.25 -21.22
N PRO A 195 16.82 -25.20 -21.22
CA PRO A 195 17.64 -26.00 -22.14
C PRO A 195 17.52 -27.52 -21.95
N GLY A 196 17.16 -27.96 -20.73
CA GLY A 196 17.04 -29.38 -20.38
C GLY A 196 15.69 -30.02 -20.75
N PHE A 197 14.66 -29.22 -21.05
CA PHE A 197 13.37 -29.77 -21.43
C PHE A 197 13.40 -30.39 -22.83
N SER A 198 12.86 -31.59 -22.98
CA SER A 198 12.67 -32.24 -24.27
C SER A 198 11.29 -31.94 -24.83
N ILE A 199 11.20 -31.77 -26.16
CA ILE A 199 9.95 -31.67 -26.89
C ILE A 199 9.60 -33.09 -27.39
N GLU A 200 8.49 -33.67 -26.92
CA GLU A 200 7.94 -34.93 -27.43
C GLU A 200 6.87 -34.62 -28.47
N GLY A 201 6.60 -35.58 -29.41
CA GLY A 201 5.75 -35.44 -30.60
C GLY A 201 4.55 -34.47 -30.44
N GLN A 202 4.24 -33.73 -31.49
CA GLN A 202 3.26 -32.62 -31.55
C GLN A 202 3.57 -31.40 -30.65
N GLY A 203 4.86 -31.20 -30.23
CA GLY A 203 5.25 -30.04 -29.44
C GLY A 203 4.92 -30.14 -27.95
N SER A 204 4.54 -31.31 -27.44
CA SER A 204 4.34 -31.50 -25.99
C SER A 204 5.69 -31.58 -25.26
N VAL A 205 5.76 -30.92 -24.11
CA VAL A 205 6.96 -30.86 -23.26
C VAL A 205 6.75 -31.70 -22.02
N LYS A 206 7.76 -32.48 -21.62
CA LYS A 206 7.77 -33.21 -20.35
C LYS A 206 7.96 -32.24 -19.20
N MET A 207 6.86 -31.73 -18.62
CA MET A 207 6.82 -30.91 -17.45
C MET A 207 5.84 -31.51 -16.43
N THR A 208 6.14 -31.37 -15.16
CA THR A 208 5.18 -31.70 -14.09
C THR A 208 4.00 -30.74 -14.12
N GLU A 209 2.86 -31.13 -13.52
CA GLU A 209 1.68 -30.24 -13.45
C GLU A 209 1.98 -28.96 -12.64
N ASP A 210 2.84 -29.01 -11.63
CA ASP A 210 3.25 -27.84 -10.86
C ASP A 210 4.14 -26.90 -11.69
N GLU A 211 5.08 -27.46 -12.48
CA GLU A 211 5.89 -26.65 -13.40
C GLU A 211 5.02 -25.95 -14.45
N LYS A 212 4.01 -26.62 -15.01
CA LYS A 212 3.07 -26.01 -15.96
C LYS A 212 2.35 -24.81 -15.33
N LYS A 213 1.82 -24.95 -14.11
CA LYS A 213 1.16 -23.87 -13.39
C LYS A 213 2.08 -22.65 -13.15
N ILE A 214 3.35 -22.91 -12.79
CA ILE A 214 4.33 -21.84 -12.60
C ILE A 214 4.56 -21.10 -13.94
N THR A 215 4.69 -21.84 -15.04
CA THR A 215 4.99 -21.24 -16.35
C THR A 215 3.84 -20.43 -16.95
N GLU A 216 2.59 -20.65 -16.54
CA GLU A 216 1.42 -19.87 -16.99
C GLU A 216 1.52 -18.38 -16.63
N ASN A 217 2.22 -18.05 -15.54
CA ASN A 217 2.40 -16.69 -15.06
C ASN A 217 3.71 -16.03 -15.54
N ILE A 218 4.51 -16.74 -16.33
CA ILE A 218 5.78 -16.24 -16.85
C ILE A 218 5.55 -15.68 -18.25
N THR A 219 5.85 -14.39 -18.42
CA THR A 219 5.87 -13.74 -19.73
C THR A 219 7.28 -13.72 -20.30
N CYS A 220 7.40 -13.65 -21.62
CA CYS A 220 8.68 -13.56 -22.33
C CYS A 220 8.71 -12.34 -23.23
N ILE A 221 9.81 -11.58 -23.17
CA ILE A 221 10.14 -10.54 -24.15
C ILE A 221 11.39 -11.01 -24.90
N PHE A 222 11.35 -10.92 -26.22
CA PHE A 222 12.45 -11.36 -27.09
C PHE A 222 13.16 -10.18 -27.74
N HIS A 223 14.46 -10.11 -27.57
CA HIS A 223 15.34 -9.21 -28.31
C HIS A 223 16.38 -10.04 -29.04
N GLY A 224 16.32 -10.10 -30.36
CA GLY A 224 17.21 -10.98 -31.10
C GLY A 224 17.51 -10.48 -32.51
N ASP A 225 18.55 -11.10 -33.10
CA ASP A 225 19.02 -10.86 -34.45
C ASP A 225 18.47 -11.93 -35.43
N PHE A 226 17.73 -12.89 -34.91
CA PHE A 226 17.11 -13.95 -35.72
C PHE A 226 15.86 -13.43 -36.43
N HIS A 227 15.66 -13.83 -37.67
CA HIS A 227 14.42 -13.53 -38.37
C HIS A 227 13.33 -14.52 -37.94
N LEU A 228 12.30 -14.00 -37.28
CA LEU A 228 11.17 -14.78 -36.77
C LEU A 228 9.87 -14.29 -37.40
N GLU A 229 8.92 -15.20 -37.63
CA GLU A 229 7.56 -14.84 -38.04
C GLU A 229 6.81 -14.14 -36.87
N GLN A 230 7.01 -14.63 -35.65
CA GLN A 230 6.42 -14.09 -34.44
C GLN A 230 7.39 -14.19 -33.26
N ASN A 231 7.47 -13.12 -32.44
CA ASN A 231 8.23 -13.14 -31.21
C ASN A 231 7.49 -13.93 -30.11
N PRO A 232 8.20 -14.73 -29.31
CA PRO A 232 7.60 -15.42 -28.17
C PRO A 232 7.14 -14.43 -27.11
N THR A 233 5.98 -14.70 -26.52
CA THR A 233 5.37 -13.91 -25.43
C THR A 233 5.19 -14.71 -24.16
N THR A 234 5.25 -16.03 -24.25
CA THR A 234 5.07 -16.98 -23.15
C THR A 234 6.32 -17.83 -22.95
N TYR A 235 6.42 -18.46 -21.79
CA TYR A 235 7.50 -19.40 -21.49
C TYR A 235 7.54 -20.58 -22.50
N MET A 236 6.39 -21.12 -22.88
CA MET A 236 6.30 -22.25 -23.80
C MET A 236 6.72 -21.88 -25.24
N GLU A 237 6.34 -20.70 -25.70
CA GLU A 237 6.78 -20.19 -27.02
C GLU A 237 8.30 -19.96 -27.03
N ALA A 238 8.84 -19.41 -25.92
CA ALA A 238 10.28 -19.22 -25.77
C ALA A 238 11.05 -20.55 -25.76
N LEU A 239 10.52 -21.59 -25.09
CA LEU A 239 11.09 -22.94 -25.12
C LEU A 239 11.13 -23.52 -26.55
N ASN A 240 10.04 -23.40 -27.28
CA ASN A 240 9.96 -23.85 -28.67
C ASN A 240 10.97 -23.09 -29.55
N LEU A 241 11.04 -21.77 -29.42
CA LEU A 241 12.00 -20.95 -30.15
C LEU A 241 13.44 -21.34 -29.83
N TYR A 242 13.78 -21.51 -28.54
CA TYR A 242 15.13 -21.89 -28.13
C TYR A 242 15.61 -23.16 -28.84
N LYS A 243 14.74 -24.17 -29.04
CA LYS A 243 15.06 -25.40 -29.73
C LYS A 243 15.30 -25.20 -31.22
N LEU A 244 14.77 -24.12 -31.81
CA LEU A 244 14.93 -23.79 -33.22
C LEU A 244 16.15 -22.91 -33.51
N LEU A 245 16.64 -22.12 -32.53
CA LEU A 245 17.71 -21.14 -32.71
C LEU A 245 18.93 -21.73 -33.45
N PRO A 246 19.48 -22.92 -33.09
CA PRO A 246 20.67 -23.48 -33.76
C PRO A 246 20.46 -23.80 -35.24
N THR A 247 19.22 -23.98 -35.67
CA THR A 247 18.90 -24.31 -37.08
C THR A 247 18.66 -23.07 -37.92
N LEU A 248 18.13 -22.00 -37.33
CA LEU A 248 17.74 -20.78 -38.05
C LEU A 248 18.91 -20.10 -38.75
N LEU A 249 20.05 -19.94 -38.07
CA LEU A 249 21.23 -19.33 -38.68
C LEU A 249 21.97 -20.31 -39.63
N LYS A 250 21.97 -21.60 -39.28
CA LYS A 250 22.59 -22.63 -40.13
C LYS A 250 21.89 -22.76 -41.48
N GLU A 251 20.56 -22.70 -41.52
CA GLU A 251 19.78 -22.74 -42.74
C GLU A 251 19.86 -21.46 -43.57
N ASN A 252 20.06 -20.32 -42.90
CA ASN A 252 20.09 -19.00 -43.51
C ASN A 252 21.33 -18.18 -43.06
N PRO A 253 22.55 -18.60 -43.41
CA PRO A 253 23.79 -17.96 -42.97
C PRO A 253 23.95 -16.51 -43.41
N GLN A 254 23.23 -16.09 -44.48
CA GLN A 254 23.17 -14.73 -44.98
C GLN A 254 22.47 -13.76 -44.02
N ASN A 255 21.65 -14.28 -43.06
CA ASN A 255 20.97 -13.46 -42.06
C ASN A 255 21.88 -13.11 -40.89
N ALA A 256 23.12 -13.61 -40.84
CA ALA A 256 24.08 -13.25 -39.82
C ALA A 256 24.36 -11.73 -39.83
N VAL A 257 24.32 -11.11 -38.67
CA VAL A 257 24.60 -9.68 -38.47
C VAL A 257 25.99 -9.45 -37.85
N PRO A 258 26.58 -8.25 -38.02
CA PRO A 258 27.79 -7.90 -37.27
C PRO A 258 27.57 -7.97 -35.76
N ILE A 259 28.40 -8.75 -35.07
CA ILE A 259 28.41 -8.83 -33.59
C ILE A 259 29.54 -7.96 -33.04
N LYS A 260 30.75 -8.13 -33.62
CA LYS A 260 31.96 -7.46 -33.18
C LYS A 260 32.75 -6.98 -34.40
N VAL A 261 33.39 -5.80 -34.30
CA VAL A 261 34.19 -5.22 -35.35
C VAL A 261 35.55 -4.78 -34.82
N TRP A 262 36.56 -4.81 -35.67
CA TRP A 262 37.91 -4.30 -35.40
C TRP A 262 38.11 -3.01 -36.15
N LEU A 263 38.52 -1.97 -35.41
CA LEU A 263 38.71 -0.62 -35.87
C LEU A 263 40.19 -0.33 -35.98
N TYR A 264 40.64 0.12 -37.13
CA TYR A 264 42.02 0.56 -37.39
C TYR A 264 42.09 2.09 -37.45
N PRO A 265 43.01 2.73 -36.69
CA PRO A 265 43.10 4.20 -36.65
C PRO A 265 43.59 4.78 -37.98
N LEU A 266 42.83 5.72 -38.56
CA LEU A 266 43.15 6.34 -39.83
C LEU A 266 44.42 7.20 -39.77
N HIS A 267 44.77 7.77 -38.61
CA HIS A 267 45.99 8.58 -38.46
C HIS A 267 47.30 7.76 -38.63
N LEU A 268 47.20 6.42 -38.48
CA LEU A 268 48.33 5.54 -38.80
C LEU A 268 48.53 5.31 -40.31
N LEU A 269 47.50 5.63 -41.10
CA LEU A 269 47.59 5.62 -42.58
C LEU A 269 47.97 7.01 -43.14
N ASP A 270 47.42 8.07 -42.59
CA ASP A 270 47.75 9.44 -42.93
C ASP A 270 47.57 10.39 -41.73
N ILE A 271 48.60 11.14 -41.38
CA ILE A 271 48.63 12.10 -40.27
C ILE A 271 47.59 13.21 -40.37
N LYS A 272 46.99 13.43 -41.56
CA LYS A 272 45.95 14.43 -41.77
C LYS A 272 44.56 13.94 -41.30
N ALA A 273 44.39 12.64 -41.04
CA ALA A 273 43.14 12.09 -40.56
C ALA A 273 42.79 12.61 -39.15
N ALA A 274 41.51 12.66 -38.84
CA ALA A 274 41.07 12.90 -37.48
C ALA A 274 41.53 11.77 -36.56
N GLN A 275 41.84 12.09 -35.33
CA GLN A 275 42.25 11.13 -34.35
C GLN A 275 41.39 11.25 -33.08
N LEU A 276 41.34 10.18 -32.31
CA LEU A 276 40.75 10.17 -30.98
C LEU A 276 41.76 10.80 -30.02
N GLU A 277 41.51 12.02 -29.57
CA GLU A 277 42.45 12.78 -28.75
C GLU A 277 42.43 12.31 -27.29
N ARG A 278 41.24 11.96 -26.78
CA ARG A 278 41.04 11.54 -25.38
C ARG A 278 39.98 10.44 -25.26
N GLU A 279 40.24 9.48 -24.41
CA GLU A 279 39.19 8.62 -23.84
C GLU A 279 38.70 9.22 -22.52
N ILE A 280 37.43 8.99 -22.20
CA ILE A 280 36.82 9.44 -20.95
C ILE A 280 37.19 8.45 -19.85
N SER A 281 37.54 8.97 -18.68
CA SER A 281 37.94 8.13 -17.54
C SER A 281 36.78 7.17 -17.14
N THR A 282 37.14 5.94 -16.80
CA THR A 282 36.17 4.91 -16.40
C THR A 282 35.40 5.29 -15.15
N SER A 283 36.00 6.09 -14.25
CA SER A 283 35.33 6.60 -13.06
C SER A 283 34.19 7.56 -13.40
N LEU A 284 34.37 8.47 -14.37
CA LEU A 284 33.28 9.34 -14.82
C LEU A 284 32.16 8.58 -15.53
N ILE A 285 32.52 7.55 -16.28
CA ILE A 285 31.53 6.69 -16.96
C ILE A 285 30.72 5.91 -15.91
N SER A 286 31.37 5.39 -14.86
CA SER A 286 30.66 4.74 -13.76
C SER A 286 29.72 5.70 -13.05
N ASN A 287 30.12 6.95 -12.80
CA ASN A 287 29.27 7.95 -12.17
C ASN A 287 28.01 8.26 -13.03
N ILE A 288 28.15 8.32 -14.36
CA ILE A 288 26.99 8.48 -15.26
C ILE A 288 26.05 7.29 -15.14
N GLU A 289 26.62 6.07 -15.13
CA GLU A 289 25.87 4.84 -14.99
C GLU A 289 25.08 4.82 -13.67
N ASP A 290 25.76 5.12 -12.54
CA ASP A 290 25.16 5.17 -11.22
C ASP A 290 23.98 6.14 -11.17
N ILE A 291 24.14 7.36 -11.69
CA ILE A 291 23.07 8.36 -11.77
C ILE A 291 21.89 7.85 -12.60
N MET A 292 22.15 7.23 -13.76
CA MET A 292 21.07 6.73 -14.61
C MET A 292 20.34 5.52 -13.97
N GLU A 293 21.03 4.69 -13.23
CA GLU A 293 20.42 3.60 -12.46
C GLU A 293 19.60 4.13 -11.28
N GLU A 294 20.10 5.12 -10.51
CA GLU A 294 19.36 5.79 -9.45
C GLU A 294 18.07 6.44 -9.96
N LEU A 295 18.14 7.13 -11.10
CA LEU A 295 16.96 7.72 -11.75
C LEU A 295 15.99 6.62 -12.25
N GLY A 296 16.50 5.49 -12.69
CA GLY A 296 15.70 4.32 -13.05
C GLY A 296 14.94 3.72 -11.83
N GLU A 297 15.57 3.69 -10.65
CA GLU A 297 14.91 3.27 -9.40
C GLU A 297 13.78 4.23 -8.99
N VAL A 298 14.01 5.53 -9.10
CA VAL A 298 12.99 6.57 -8.89
C VAL A 298 11.79 6.35 -9.81
N GLU A 299 12.05 6.09 -11.10
CA GLU A 299 11.00 5.83 -12.10
C GLU A 299 10.18 4.58 -11.75
N ARG A 300 10.82 3.47 -11.37
CA ARG A 300 10.14 2.24 -10.92
C ARG A 300 9.28 2.50 -9.68
N THR A 301 9.80 3.19 -8.70
CA THR A 301 9.05 3.54 -7.47
C THR A 301 7.81 4.39 -7.81
N CYS A 302 7.97 5.37 -8.71
CA CYS A 302 6.87 6.22 -9.15
C CYS A 302 5.80 5.41 -9.91
N ASN A 303 6.22 4.51 -10.79
CA ASN A 303 5.31 3.60 -11.50
C ASN A 303 4.54 2.68 -10.55
N ASP A 304 5.19 2.18 -9.50
CA ASP A 304 4.53 1.36 -8.49
C ASP A 304 3.49 2.15 -7.69
N LEU A 305 3.79 3.40 -7.36
CA LEU A 305 2.82 4.29 -6.70
C LEU A 305 1.61 4.58 -7.61
N SER A 306 1.84 4.85 -8.90
CA SER A 306 0.77 5.13 -9.88
C SER A 306 -0.21 3.96 -10.04
N ARG A 307 0.20 2.73 -9.73
CA ARG A 307 -0.66 1.53 -9.79
C ARG A 307 -1.50 1.32 -8.54
N ILE A 308 -1.29 2.10 -7.49
CA ILE A 308 -2.10 2.01 -6.26
C ILE A 308 -3.49 2.59 -6.56
N THR A 309 -4.53 1.81 -6.30
CA THR A 309 -5.94 2.18 -6.56
C THR A 309 -6.33 3.51 -5.91
N MET A 310 -5.72 3.84 -4.75
CA MET A 310 -5.98 5.08 -4.04
C MET A 310 -5.51 6.34 -4.77
N VAL A 311 -4.54 6.24 -5.66
CA VAL A 311 -4.11 7.39 -6.49
C VAL A 311 -5.27 7.85 -7.36
N ASN A 312 -5.91 6.90 -8.05
CA ASN A 312 -7.01 7.19 -8.97
C ASN A 312 -8.34 7.50 -8.25
N ALA A 313 -8.42 7.20 -6.95
CA ALA A 313 -9.60 7.49 -6.14
C ALA A 313 -9.70 8.97 -5.73
N PHE A 314 -8.58 9.69 -5.71
CA PHE A 314 -8.51 11.09 -5.30
C PHE A 314 -7.70 11.91 -6.29
N SER A 315 -8.36 12.81 -7.03
CA SER A 315 -7.75 13.63 -8.09
C SER A 315 -6.55 14.46 -7.61
N ASP A 316 -6.59 15.00 -6.39
CA ASP A 316 -5.48 15.79 -5.84
C ASP A 316 -4.19 14.96 -5.68
N THR A 317 -4.28 13.68 -5.34
CA THR A 317 -3.12 12.78 -5.23
C THR A 317 -2.60 12.38 -6.60
N GLU A 318 -3.49 12.13 -7.54
CA GLU A 318 -3.17 11.82 -8.93
C GLU A 318 -2.46 12.99 -9.61
N GLU A 319 -2.98 14.21 -9.50
CA GLU A 319 -2.37 15.43 -10.06
C GLU A 319 -0.95 15.67 -9.52
N ARG A 320 -0.72 15.50 -8.21
CA ARG A 320 0.62 15.64 -7.64
C ARG A 320 1.60 14.60 -8.20
N LEU A 321 1.17 13.35 -8.34
CA LEU A 321 2.02 12.30 -8.87
C LEU A 321 2.34 12.52 -10.35
N HIS A 322 1.36 12.93 -11.17
CA HIS A 322 1.58 13.31 -12.57
C HIS A 322 2.53 14.52 -12.69
N SER A 323 2.35 15.53 -11.87
CA SER A 323 3.25 16.70 -11.85
C SER A 323 4.70 16.33 -11.54
N PHE A 324 4.90 15.34 -10.63
CA PHE A 324 6.21 14.77 -10.36
C PHE A 324 6.77 14.04 -11.58
N GLN A 325 5.99 13.13 -12.18
CA GLN A 325 6.39 12.33 -13.34
C GLN A 325 6.80 13.20 -14.52
N ASP A 326 6.02 14.24 -14.84
CA ASP A 326 6.31 15.17 -15.93
C ASP A 326 7.62 15.91 -15.70
N SER A 327 7.79 16.48 -14.49
CA SER A 327 9.00 17.20 -14.12
C SER A 327 10.23 16.29 -14.16
N PHE A 328 10.11 15.08 -13.66
CA PHE A 328 11.16 14.06 -13.66
C PHE A 328 11.57 13.65 -15.08
N SER A 329 10.60 13.38 -15.96
CA SER A 329 10.83 13.00 -17.35
C SER A 329 11.55 14.08 -18.16
N ILE A 330 11.13 15.34 -17.97
CA ILE A 330 11.79 16.49 -18.59
C ILE A 330 13.26 16.58 -18.14
N TYR A 331 13.49 16.51 -16.82
CA TYR A 331 14.83 16.58 -16.26
C TYR A 331 15.75 15.48 -16.79
N LYS A 332 15.30 14.21 -16.75
CA LYS A 332 16.04 13.04 -17.24
C LYS A 332 16.49 13.23 -18.69
N THR A 333 15.56 13.72 -19.54
CA THR A 333 15.85 14.00 -20.95
C THR A 333 16.92 15.09 -21.13
N VAL A 334 16.86 16.16 -20.33
CA VAL A 334 17.82 17.25 -20.44
C VAL A 334 19.20 16.85 -19.93
N LEU A 335 19.26 16.07 -18.83
CA LEU A 335 20.51 15.51 -18.32
C LEU A 335 21.20 14.63 -19.39
N GLN A 336 20.44 13.73 -20.03
CA GLN A 336 20.96 12.91 -21.12
C GLN A 336 21.51 13.75 -22.27
N LYS A 337 20.79 14.79 -22.70
CA LYS A 337 21.24 15.71 -23.75
C LYS A 337 22.50 16.50 -23.37
N ALA A 338 22.64 16.89 -22.10
CA ALA A 338 23.81 17.56 -21.60
C ALA A 338 25.04 16.63 -21.68
N VAL A 339 24.93 15.40 -21.23
CA VAL A 339 25.98 14.38 -21.38
C VAL A 339 26.31 14.14 -22.84
N ALA A 340 25.29 13.98 -23.72
CA ALA A 340 25.47 13.77 -25.15
C ALA A 340 26.29 14.92 -25.83
N ARG A 341 26.08 16.14 -25.40
CA ARG A 341 26.76 17.32 -25.96
C ARG A 341 28.27 17.32 -25.69
N VAL A 342 28.67 16.99 -24.46
CA VAL A 342 30.07 17.12 -24.05
C VAL A 342 30.93 15.91 -24.41
N LEU A 343 30.39 14.70 -24.51
CA LEU A 343 31.15 13.48 -24.79
C LEU A 343 31.97 13.58 -26.11
N PRO A 344 31.40 14.02 -27.26
CA PRO A 344 32.18 14.17 -28.49
C PRO A 344 33.24 15.25 -28.41
N ALA A 345 32.93 16.36 -27.76
CA ALA A 345 33.84 17.48 -27.60
C ALA A 345 35.09 17.11 -26.77
N ILE A 346 34.90 16.34 -25.68
CA ILE A 346 36.00 15.81 -24.87
C ILE A 346 36.86 14.84 -25.71
N ARG A 347 36.25 13.92 -26.42
CA ARG A 347 36.96 12.91 -27.25
C ARG A 347 37.74 13.57 -28.41
N GLY A 348 37.21 14.61 -28.97
CA GLY A 348 37.87 15.41 -30.01
C GLY A 348 38.88 16.45 -29.50
N GLY A 349 39.13 16.52 -28.19
CA GLY A 349 40.08 17.43 -27.57
C GLY A 349 39.61 18.88 -27.45
N GLY A 350 38.37 19.19 -27.85
CA GLY A 350 37.76 20.53 -27.75
C GLY A 350 37.38 20.94 -26.35
N GLU A 351 37.09 19.98 -25.48
CA GLU A 351 36.76 20.23 -24.08
C GLU A 351 37.58 19.31 -23.15
N LYS A 352 37.60 19.66 -21.86
CA LYS A 352 38.21 18.81 -20.79
C LYS A 352 37.14 17.96 -20.15
N GLU A 353 37.55 16.86 -19.47
CA GLU A 353 36.63 16.02 -18.65
C GLU A 353 35.93 16.81 -17.56
N GLN A 354 36.50 17.97 -17.13
CA GLN A 354 35.89 18.87 -16.15
C GLN A 354 34.46 19.28 -16.52
N SER A 355 34.19 19.51 -17.81
CA SER A 355 32.83 19.87 -18.28
C SER A 355 31.81 18.77 -17.96
N LEU A 356 32.22 17.51 -18.05
CA LEU A 356 31.36 16.35 -17.65
C LEU A 356 31.22 16.27 -16.15
N GLU A 357 32.35 16.43 -15.40
CA GLU A 357 32.30 16.46 -13.93
C GLU A 357 31.35 17.54 -13.39
N ASP A 358 31.35 18.72 -14.02
CA ASP A 358 30.49 19.83 -13.61
C ASP A 358 29.02 19.53 -13.84
N ILE A 359 28.64 18.85 -14.93
CA ILE A 359 27.28 18.37 -15.17
C ILE A 359 26.86 17.39 -14.06
N LEU A 360 27.72 16.44 -13.69
CA LEU A 360 27.41 15.45 -12.66
C LEU A 360 27.30 16.09 -11.26
N LYS A 361 28.18 17.03 -10.93
CA LYS A 361 28.12 17.82 -9.68
C LYS A 361 26.82 18.63 -9.61
N ASN A 362 26.42 19.25 -10.73
CA ASN A 362 25.18 20.00 -10.81
C ASN A 362 23.95 19.10 -10.59
N HIS A 363 23.98 17.89 -11.11
CA HIS A 363 22.93 16.91 -10.83
C HIS A 363 22.81 16.63 -9.33
N TYR A 364 23.92 16.30 -8.63
CA TYR A 364 23.89 15.99 -7.20
C TYR A 364 23.45 17.17 -6.32
N SER A 365 23.73 18.40 -6.75
CA SER A 365 23.28 19.62 -6.05
C SER A 365 21.85 20.04 -6.41
N SER A 366 21.27 19.49 -7.48
CA SER A 366 19.94 19.84 -7.97
C SER A 366 18.81 19.31 -7.06
N PRO A 367 17.59 19.83 -7.20
CA PRO A 367 16.43 19.24 -6.57
C PRO A 367 16.07 17.84 -7.13
N PHE A 368 16.65 17.46 -8.26
CA PHE A 368 16.44 16.15 -8.90
C PHE A 368 17.46 15.08 -8.52
N ASN A 369 18.25 15.29 -7.46
CA ASN A 369 19.09 14.21 -6.96
C ASN A 369 18.22 13.08 -6.38
N ALA A 370 18.72 11.83 -6.46
CA ALA A 370 17.95 10.65 -6.12
C ALA A 370 17.43 10.64 -4.67
N ASP A 371 18.21 11.18 -3.71
CA ASP A 371 17.82 11.21 -2.29
C ASP A 371 16.54 12.05 -2.09
N LYS A 372 16.49 13.25 -2.69
CA LYS A 372 15.33 14.14 -2.58
C LYS A 372 14.11 13.61 -3.30
N LEU A 373 14.31 13.02 -4.50
CA LEU A 373 13.23 12.37 -5.25
C LEU A 373 12.66 11.20 -4.48
N ASN A 374 13.51 10.33 -3.92
CA ASN A 374 13.09 9.20 -3.12
C ASN A 374 12.42 9.61 -1.81
N GLN A 375 12.86 10.70 -1.17
CA GLN A 375 12.19 11.23 0.02
C GLN A 375 10.76 11.66 -0.30
N TRP A 376 10.56 12.39 -1.40
CA TRP A 376 9.21 12.78 -1.82
C TRP A 376 8.32 11.57 -2.13
N LEU A 377 8.85 10.57 -2.85
CA LEU A 377 8.12 9.34 -3.16
C LEU A 377 7.78 8.53 -1.90
N HIS A 378 8.68 8.50 -0.92
CA HIS A 378 8.42 7.88 0.38
C HIS A 378 7.28 8.58 1.13
N ASP A 379 7.26 9.90 1.12
CA ASP A 379 6.19 10.69 1.74
C ASP A 379 4.85 10.48 1.02
N ALA A 380 4.83 10.50 -0.32
CA ALA A 380 3.64 10.19 -1.11
C ALA A 380 3.11 8.78 -0.83
N LYS A 381 4.03 7.80 -0.69
CA LYS A 381 3.66 6.43 -0.30
C LYS A 381 3.03 6.38 1.09
N SER A 382 3.55 7.15 2.04
CA SER A 382 3.03 7.22 3.41
C SER A 382 1.61 7.81 3.44
N GLU A 383 1.37 8.88 2.68
CA GLU A 383 0.04 9.48 2.50
C GLU A 383 -0.95 8.45 1.93
N LEU A 384 -0.59 7.81 0.81
CA LEU A 384 -1.42 6.80 0.16
C LEU A 384 -1.69 5.58 1.06
N HIS A 385 -0.70 5.16 1.85
CA HIS A 385 -0.87 4.07 2.80
C HIS A 385 -1.85 4.42 3.92
N LEU A 386 -1.80 5.67 4.43
CA LEU A 386 -2.76 6.17 5.40
C LEU A 386 -4.18 6.16 4.83
N LEU A 387 -4.39 6.70 3.63
CA LEU A 387 -5.69 6.71 2.95
C LEU A 387 -6.21 5.28 2.71
N ASN A 388 -5.36 4.39 2.21
CA ASN A 388 -5.74 2.99 1.97
C ASN A 388 -6.13 2.26 3.25
N SER A 389 -5.42 2.51 4.36
CA SER A 389 -5.75 1.88 5.66
C SER A 389 -7.10 2.34 6.20
N HIS A 390 -7.51 3.59 5.94
CA HIS A 390 -8.80 4.13 6.35
C HIS A 390 -9.94 3.63 5.47
N THR A 391 -9.75 3.57 4.15
CA THR A 391 -10.79 3.15 3.21
C THR A 391 -10.99 1.63 3.16
N LYS A 392 -9.93 0.85 3.38
CA LYS A 392 -9.99 -0.63 3.37
C LYS A 392 -11.00 -1.20 4.37
N THR A 393 -11.20 -0.54 5.51
CA THR A 393 -12.20 -0.96 6.51
C THR A 393 -13.64 -0.65 6.11
N LEU A 394 -13.82 0.12 5.04
CA LEU A 394 -15.08 0.63 4.52
C LEU A 394 -15.34 0.19 3.07
N GLU A 395 -14.88 -0.99 2.67
CA GLU A 395 -14.93 -1.51 1.27
C GLU A 395 -16.33 -1.52 0.64
N LYS A 396 -17.39 -1.47 1.47
CA LYS A 396 -18.79 -1.44 1.01
C LYS A 396 -19.29 -0.02 0.69
N ILE A 397 -18.50 1.01 0.95
CA ILE A 397 -18.87 2.41 0.77
C ILE A 397 -18.10 2.95 -0.42
N GLY A 398 -18.83 3.60 -1.35
CA GLY A 398 -18.25 4.22 -2.53
C GLY A 398 -17.36 5.40 -2.16
N ILE A 399 -16.23 5.53 -2.88
CA ILE A 399 -15.42 6.74 -2.88
C ILE A 399 -15.89 7.56 -4.06
N GLU A 400 -16.37 8.77 -3.77
CA GLU A 400 -16.95 9.67 -4.75
C GLU A 400 -16.08 10.90 -4.96
N ASP A 401 -15.85 11.26 -6.19
CA ASP A 401 -15.28 12.55 -6.56
C ASP A 401 -16.28 13.71 -6.40
N SER A 402 -15.89 14.91 -6.75
CA SER A 402 -16.76 16.09 -6.63
C SER A 402 -18.03 15.96 -7.46
N ASP A 403 -17.97 15.33 -8.62
CA ASP A 403 -19.13 15.17 -9.52
C ASP A 403 -20.06 14.06 -9.02
N GLY A 404 -19.50 12.95 -8.53
CA GLY A 404 -20.23 11.88 -7.88
C GLY A 404 -20.95 12.36 -6.62
N LEU A 405 -20.24 13.12 -5.75
CA LEU A 405 -20.83 13.75 -4.58
C LEU A 405 -22.01 14.67 -4.97
N ASN A 406 -21.83 15.55 -5.95
CA ASN A 406 -22.90 16.44 -6.42
C ASN A 406 -24.10 15.66 -6.97
N THR A 407 -23.87 14.58 -7.68
CA THR A 407 -24.92 13.70 -8.22
C THR A 407 -25.77 13.12 -7.08
N ILE A 408 -25.13 12.61 -6.03
CA ILE A 408 -25.80 12.05 -4.85
C ILE A 408 -26.56 13.13 -4.07
N LEU A 409 -26.00 14.34 -3.94
CA LEU A 409 -26.65 15.44 -3.24
C LEU A 409 -27.88 15.99 -3.97
N LEU A 410 -27.96 15.83 -5.28
CA LEU A 410 -29.10 16.25 -6.10
C LEU A 410 -30.17 15.15 -6.25
N ASP A 411 -29.93 13.94 -5.76
CA ASP A 411 -30.90 12.84 -5.84
C ASP A 411 -32.06 13.08 -4.87
N PRO A 412 -33.34 13.23 -5.39
CA PRO A 412 -34.49 13.47 -4.57
C PRO A 412 -34.87 12.29 -3.65
N ASP A 413 -34.39 11.11 -3.93
CA ASP A 413 -34.66 9.92 -3.14
C ASP A 413 -33.74 9.79 -1.91
N ILE A 414 -32.70 10.62 -1.81
CA ILE A 414 -31.75 10.67 -0.71
C ILE A 414 -32.01 11.90 0.16
N ASP A 415 -32.48 11.69 1.39
CA ASP A 415 -32.73 12.80 2.33
C ASP A 415 -31.47 13.21 3.09
N VAL A 416 -30.62 12.27 3.42
CA VAL A 416 -29.43 12.47 4.27
C VAL A 416 -28.22 11.81 3.64
N VAL A 417 -27.09 12.53 3.59
CA VAL A 417 -25.80 11.99 3.22
C VAL A 417 -24.82 12.17 4.38
N VAL A 418 -24.25 11.09 4.84
CA VAL A 418 -23.15 11.09 5.82
C VAL A 418 -21.87 10.77 5.08
N CYS A 419 -20.97 11.74 5.02
CA CYS A 419 -19.73 11.65 4.25
C CYS A 419 -18.50 11.63 5.16
N LEU A 420 -17.72 10.55 5.08
CA LEU A 420 -16.35 10.60 5.62
C LEU A 420 -15.48 11.40 4.65
N THR A 421 -15.15 12.63 5.02
CA THR A 421 -14.49 13.60 4.15
C THR A 421 -13.02 13.71 4.49
N PHE A 422 -12.12 13.43 3.52
CA PHE A 422 -10.71 13.76 3.63
C PHE A 422 -10.50 15.23 3.29
N THR A 423 -9.97 16.00 4.22
CA THR A 423 -10.00 17.47 4.16
C THR A 423 -8.66 18.11 3.84
N SER A 424 -7.58 17.33 3.87
CA SER A 424 -6.21 17.83 3.71
C SER A 424 -5.49 17.34 2.46
N LEU A 425 -6.22 16.77 1.47
CA LEU A 425 -5.57 16.24 0.26
C LEU A 425 -5.15 17.33 -0.72
N LYS A 426 -5.85 18.46 -0.75
CA LYS A 426 -5.52 19.60 -1.61
C LYS A 426 -4.57 20.53 -0.89
N TYR A 427 -3.31 20.50 -1.27
CA TYR A 427 -2.28 21.43 -0.79
C TYR A 427 -1.25 21.69 -1.88
N GLU A 428 -0.60 22.86 -1.83
CA GLU A 428 0.56 23.13 -2.66
C GLU A 428 1.78 22.43 -2.09
N ASP A 429 2.37 21.52 -2.88
CA ASP A 429 3.59 20.84 -2.48
C ASP A 429 4.80 21.72 -2.78
N PRO A 430 5.56 22.16 -1.73
CA PRO A 430 6.70 23.06 -1.92
C PRO A 430 7.82 22.43 -2.75
N TYR A 431 7.97 21.11 -2.66
CA TYR A 431 9.00 20.41 -3.42
C TYR A 431 8.65 20.35 -4.91
N LEU A 432 7.40 20.02 -5.27
CA LEU A 432 6.94 20.05 -6.67
C LEU A 432 7.06 21.46 -7.27
N SER A 433 6.71 22.49 -6.49
CA SER A 433 6.91 23.89 -6.89
C SER A 433 8.38 24.20 -7.14
N THR A 434 9.28 23.65 -6.32
CA THR A 434 10.73 23.79 -6.50
C THR A 434 11.23 23.08 -7.74
N LEU A 435 10.75 21.86 -8.05
CA LEU A 435 11.09 21.15 -9.29
C LEU A 435 10.71 21.98 -10.52
N LYS A 436 9.48 22.51 -10.55
CA LYS A 436 9.00 23.38 -11.65
C LYS A 436 9.82 24.65 -11.80
N LYS A 437 10.14 25.34 -10.70
CA LYS A 437 10.99 26.55 -10.72
C LYS A 437 12.39 26.24 -11.23
N PHE A 438 12.97 25.12 -10.85
CA PHE A 438 14.28 24.71 -11.35
C PHE A 438 14.25 24.48 -12.86
N LEU A 439 13.24 23.77 -13.39
CA LEU A 439 13.10 23.50 -14.83
C LEU A 439 12.90 24.76 -15.68
N THR A 440 12.37 25.83 -15.10
CA THR A 440 12.18 27.12 -15.80
C THR A 440 13.36 28.09 -15.62
N SER A 441 14.31 27.76 -14.75
CA SER A 441 15.47 28.61 -14.47
C SER A 441 16.51 28.58 -15.61
N ASP A 442 17.26 29.63 -15.76
CA ASP A 442 18.38 29.69 -16.73
C ASP A 442 19.50 28.70 -16.33
N LYS A 443 19.65 28.40 -15.04
CA LYS A 443 20.60 27.41 -14.53
C LYS A 443 20.33 25.99 -15.02
N PHE A 444 19.06 25.64 -15.27
CA PHE A 444 18.70 24.38 -15.87
C PHE A 444 19.06 24.30 -17.36
N LYS A 445 18.89 25.41 -18.11
CA LYS A 445 19.17 25.44 -19.55
C LYS A 445 20.64 25.21 -19.87
N GLU A 446 21.52 25.63 -18.99
CA GLU A 446 22.96 25.56 -19.17
C GLU A 446 23.61 24.39 -18.48
N LEU A 447 22.98 23.82 -17.38
CA LEU A 447 23.60 22.90 -16.41
C LEU A 447 25.02 23.36 -15.99
N ASP A 448 25.29 24.67 -16.17
CA ASP A 448 26.57 25.29 -15.90
C ASP A 448 26.67 25.79 -14.43
N GLY A 449 27.47 25.16 -13.71
CA GLY A 449 28.48 25.58 -12.74
C GLY A 449 28.11 26.48 -11.55
N ASN A 450 26.88 26.61 -11.04
CA ASN A 450 26.63 27.28 -9.76
C ASN A 450 25.79 26.44 -8.78
N LYS A 451 26.31 26.33 -7.56
CA LYS A 451 25.63 25.62 -6.43
C LYS A 451 24.21 26.16 -6.24
N TYR A 452 23.25 25.28 -6.30
CA TYR A 452 21.87 25.58 -5.95
C TYR A 452 21.67 25.26 -4.48
N GLU A 453 21.62 26.27 -3.61
CA GLU A 453 21.20 26.07 -2.23
C GLU A 453 19.67 26.11 -2.17
N LEU A 454 19.07 24.96 -2.01
CA LEU A 454 17.65 24.79 -1.71
C LEU A 454 17.43 24.83 -0.21
N SER A 455 16.85 25.91 0.28
CA SER A 455 16.11 25.85 1.52
C SER A 455 14.73 25.25 1.21
N VAL A 456 14.59 23.95 1.28
CA VAL A 456 13.27 23.31 1.35
C VAL A 456 12.75 23.56 2.75
N ALA A 457 11.76 24.43 2.89
CA ALA A 457 11.06 24.57 4.14
C ALA A 457 10.49 23.19 4.53
N SER A 458 10.88 22.68 5.68
CA SER A 458 10.35 21.47 6.27
C SER A 458 8.95 21.76 6.80
N ASP A 459 7.97 21.91 5.90
CA ASP A 459 6.57 21.97 6.31
C ASP A 459 6.17 20.60 6.85
N LYS A 460 5.66 20.61 8.09
CA LYS A 460 5.12 19.42 8.75
C LYS A 460 3.95 18.92 7.91
N LYS A 461 4.16 17.83 7.18
CA LYS A 461 3.13 17.21 6.37
C LYS A 461 1.99 16.73 7.27
N TRP A 462 0.75 17.00 6.87
CA TRP A 462 -0.45 16.71 7.66
C TRP A 462 -0.53 15.21 8.06
N PHE A 463 -0.15 14.31 7.16
CA PHE A 463 -0.17 12.86 7.37
C PHE A 463 0.94 12.32 8.30
N ASN A 464 1.86 13.19 8.75
CA ASN A 464 2.89 12.87 9.74
C ASN A 464 2.59 13.55 11.10
N ASN A 465 1.46 14.26 11.23
CA ASN A 465 1.06 14.89 12.47
C ASN A 465 0.29 13.90 13.37
N PRO A 466 0.79 13.53 14.56
CA PRO A 466 0.16 12.55 15.44
C PRO A 466 -1.27 12.94 15.87
N ASP A 467 -1.53 14.23 16.09
CA ASP A 467 -2.85 14.72 16.51
C ASP A 467 -3.87 14.59 15.39
N VAL A 468 -3.46 14.91 14.14
CA VAL A 468 -4.29 14.73 12.95
C VAL A 468 -4.62 13.25 12.75
N ILE A 469 -3.61 12.37 12.84
CA ILE A 469 -3.81 10.93 12.70
C ILE A 469 -4.76 10.38 13.77
N LYS A 470 -4.64 10.87 15.01
CA LYS A 470 -5.53 10.49 16.12
C LYS A 470 -6.97 10.87 15.80
N THR A 471 -7.22 12.13 15.41
CA THR A 471 -8.55 12.61 15.02
C THR A 471 -9.13 11.83 13.85
N MET A 472 -8.33 11.52 12.84
CA MET A 472 -8.76 10.69 11.71
C MET A 472 -9.18 9.29 12.14
N ARG A 473 -8.47 8.67 13.08
CA ARG A 473 -8.84 7.35 13.62
C ARG A 473 -10.15 7.40 14.41
N GLU A 474 -10.36 8.46 15.18
CA GLU A 474 -11.61 8.69 15.93
C GLU A 474 -12.78 8.86 14.95
N ASN A 475 -12.65 9.72 13.95
CA ASN A 475 -13.66 9.92 12.91
C ASN A 475 -13.99 8.62 12.16
N LEU A 476 -12.97 7.84 11.78
CA LEU A 476 -13.17 6.55 11.15
C LEU A 476 -13.94 5.57 12.03
N SER A 477 -13.62 5.52 13.33
CA SER A 477 -14.31 4.66 14.30
C SER A 477 -15.78 5.03 14.45
N HIS A 478 -16.07 6.32 14.60
CA HIS A 478 -17.43 6.85 14.73
C HIS A 478 -18.25 6.62 13.45
N PHE A 479 -17.67 6.93 12.29
CA PHE A 479 -18.32 6.74 11.00
C PHE A 479 -18.63 5.27 10.73
N ARG A 480 -17.67 4.37 10.98
CA ARG A 480 -17.85 2.93 10.78
C ARG A 480 -18.92 2.34 11.69
N GLY A 481 -18.88 2.66 12.99
CA GLY A 481 -19.88 2.19 13.94
C GLY A 481 -21.28 2.66 13.54
N PHE A 482 -21.41 3.91 13.17
CA PHE A 482 -22.66 4.49 12.72
C PHE A 482 -23.18 3.86 11.41
N PHE A 483 -22.32 3.66 10.41
CA PHE A 483 -22.67 2.99 9.16
C PHE A 483 -23.21 1.57 9.37
N LEU A 484 -22.60 0.79 10.25
CA LEU A 484 -23.00 -0.60 10.49
C LEU A 484 -24.40 -0.72 11.07
N GLU A 485 -24.86 0.28 11.81
CA GLU A 485 -26.16 0.26 12.48
C GLU A 485 -27.24 1.07 11.74
N ALA A 486 -26.92 2.26 11.24
CA ALA A 486 -27.89 3.11 10.57
C ALA A 486 -28.44 2.50 9.27
N ASN A 487 -27.64 1.72 8.56
CA ASN A 487 -28.04 1.09 7.29
C ASN A 487 -29.11 -0.01 7.45
N LYS A 488 -29.45 -0.40 8.69
CA LYS A 488 -30.48 -1.42 8.94
C LYS A 488 -31.89 -0.84 9.09
N ASP A 489 -32.01 0.40 9.53
CA ASP A 489 -33.29 0.97 9.96
C ASP A 489 -33.83 2.09 9.04
N GLU A 490 -32.99 2.75 8.23
CA GLU A 490 -33.42 3.92 7.42
C GLU A 490 -32.96 3.81 5.95
N LYS A 491 -33.91 3.68 5.04
CA LYS A 491 -33.67 3.50 3.60
C LYS A 491 -33.23 4.76 2.82
N ARG A 492 -33.20 5.94 3.46
CA ARG A 492 -32.96 7.23 2.79
C ARG A 492 -31.65 7.91 3.20
N ILE A 493 -30.80 7.21 3.94
CA ILE A 493 -29.46 7.68 4.32
C ILE A 493 -28.43 7.07 3.38
N SER A 494 -27.64 7.89 2.70
CA SER A 494 -26.48 7.49 1.90
C SER A 494 -25.18 7.71 2.69
N PHE A 495 -24.28 6.74 2.62
CA PHE A 495 -22.94 6.81 3.19
C PHE A 495 -21.91 6.82 2.06
N ILE A 496 -21.03 7.81 2.07
CA ILE A 496 -20.00 7.97 1.05
C ILE A 496 -18.66 8.37 1.67
N ILE A 497 -17.60 8.22 0.89
CA ILE A 497 -16.27 8.75 1.18
C ILE A 497 -15.96 9.76 0.09
N SER A 498 -15.45 10.95 0.43
CA SER A 498 -15.05 11.95 -0.55
C SER A 498 -13.89 12.80 -0.04
N ALA A 499 -13.33 13.64 -0.90
CA ALA A 499 -12.31 14.61 -0.55
C ALA A 499 -12.83 16.03 -0.81
N VAL A 500 -12.80 16.86 0.23
CA VAL A 500 -13.16 18.27 0.15
C VAL A 500 -12.18 19.08 0.97
N SER A 501 -11.51 20.06 0.35
CA SER A 501 -10.52 20.88 1.07
C SER A 501 -11.17 21.70 2.18
N ASP A 502 -10.73 21.46 3.41
CA ASP A 502 -11.17 22.21 4.60
C ASP A 502 -10.04 22.38 5.61
N PRO A 503 -9.33 23.51 5.57
CA PRO A 503 -8.22 23.78 6.50
C PRO A 503 -8.65 23.86 7.98
N SER A 504 -9.93 24.06 8.26
CA SER A 504 -10.45 24.14 9.64
C SER A 504 -10.48 22.77 10.32
N ASN A 505 -10.54 21.71 9.54
CA ASN A 505 -10.65 20.33 9.99
C ASN A 505 -9.54 19.45 9.37
N PRO A 506 -8.26 19.59 9.79
CA PRO A 506 -7.15 18.91 9.13
C PRO A 506 -7.25 17.38 9.23
N GLY A 507 -6.96 16.70 8.13
CA GLY A 507 -6.94 15.25 7.98
C GLY A 507 -8.26 14.69 7.47
N SER A 508 -9.26 14.56 8.31
CA SER A 508 -10.61 14.13 7.95
C SER A 508 -11.66 14.70 8.89
N SER A 509 -12.90 14.77 8.40
CA SER A 509 -14.08 15.09 9.19
C SER A 509 -15.28 14.28 8.69
N ILE A 510 -16.34 14.18 9.48
CA ILE A 510 -17.60 13.60 9.03
C ILE A 510 -18.53 14.76 8.67
N TYR A 511 -18.97 14.81 7.42
CA TYR A 511 -19.91 15.82 6.93
C TYR A 511 -21.31 15.26 6.89
N LEU A 512 -22.27 16.07 7.40
CA LEU A 512 -23.69 15.78 7.31
C LEU A 512 -24.34 16.70 6.28
N TYR A 513 -24.97 16.10 5.27
CA TYR A 513 -25.81 16.81 4.32
C TYR A 513 -27.26 16.41 4.53
N GLU A 514 -28.15 17.39 4.60
CA GLU A 514 -29.58 17.17 4.68
C GLU A 514 -30.25 17.86 3.47
N LYS A 515 -30.99 17.08 2.66
CA LYS A 515 -31.65 17.53 1.43
C LYS A 515 -30.69 18.26 0.48
N GLY A 516 -29.52 17.67 0.27
CA GLY A 516 -28.49 18.21 -0.60
C GLY A 516 -27.67 19.38 -0.07
N LYS A 517 -27.93 19.86 1.16
CA LYS A 517 -27.22 20.99 1.78
C LYS A 517 -26.33 20.52 2.92
N LEU A 518 -25.07 20.99 2.96
CA LEU A 518 -24.19 20.79 4.11
C LEU A 518 -24.79 21.51 5.34
N THR A 519 -25.14 20.74 6.36
CA THR A 519 -25.69 21.24 7.62
C THR A 519 -24.69 21.18 8.77
N ASP A 520 -23.76 20.23 8.72
CA ASP A 520 -22.71 20.09 9.72
C ASP A 520 -21.41 19.55 9.09
N ALA A 521 -20.32 20.29 9.22
CA ALA A 521 -18.98 19.90 8.73
C ALA A 521 -18.12 19.19 9.79
N GLN A 522 -18.64 19.03 11.01
CA GLN A 522 -18.00 18.31 12.11
C GLN A 522 -19.03 17.41 12.80
N PHE A 523 -19.84 16.73 12.01
CA PHE A 523 -20.88 15.86 12.52
C PHE A 523 -20.28 14.75 13.38
N GLU A 524 -20.73 14.66 14.62
CA GLU A 524 -20.40 13.59 15.53
C GLU A 524 -21.54 12.57 15.58
N PRO A 525 -21.46 11.42 14.90
CA PRO A 525 -22.47 10.38 15.02
C PRO A 525 -22.58 9.88 16.44
N VAL A 526 -23.78 9.51 16.85
CA VAL A 526 -23.98 8.83 18.14
C VAL A 526 -23.26 7.47 18.11
N SER A 527 -22.51 7.19 19.17
CA SER A 527 -21.69 5.97 19.26
C SER A 527 -22.20 5.02 20.35
N LYS A 528 -21.60 3.82 20.42
CA LYS A 528 -21.95 2.77 21.37
C LYS A 528 -21.99 3.33 22.81
N PRO A 529 -23.14 3.28 23.49
CA PRO A 529 -23.24 3.74 24.86
C PRO A 529 -22.65 2.71 25.85
N PRO A 530 -22.29 3.13 27.07
CA PRO A 530 -21.84 2.22 28.11
C PRO A 530 -22.93 1.24 28.56
N LEU A 531 -22.55 0.22 29.32
CA LEU A 531 -23.48 -0.78 29.87
C LEU A 531 -24.60 -0.09 30.66
N PRO A 532 -25.88 -0.46 30.47
CA PRO A 532 -26.97 0.08 31.28
C PRO A 532 -26.79 -0.33 32.75
N LEU A 533 -26.92 0.62 33.68
CA LEU A 533 -26.83 0.33 35.11
C LEU A 533 -28.19 -0.14 35.62
N VAL A 534 -28.25 -1.38 36.10
CA VAL A 534 -29.45 -1.90 36.76
C VAL A 534 -29.55 -1.30 38.16
N LYS A 535 -30.57 -0.48 38.41
CA LYS A 535 -30.82 0.15 39.69
C LYS A 535 -31.64 -0.74 40.62
N ASN A 536 -32.67 -1.36 40.04
CA ASN A 536 -33.58 -2.17 40.82
C ASN A 536 -34.23 -3.26 39.93
N VAL A 537 -34.49 -4.43 40.53
CA VAL A 537 -35.16 -5.55 39.85
C VAL A 537 -36.33 -5.97 40.80
N LEU A 538 -37.52 -5.87 40.26
CA LEU A 538 -38.74 -6.28 40.94
C LEU A 538 -39.41 -7.43 40.21
N GLU A 539 -40.54 -7.95 40.71
CA GLU A 539 -41.19 -9.13 40.18
C GLU A 539 -41.54 -9.06 38.66
N GLN A 540 -41.88 -7.90 38.17
CA GLN A 540 -42.28 -7.68 36.78
C GLN A 540 -41.59 -6.47 36.16
N THR A 541 -40.63 -5.86 36.84
CA THR A 541 -40.01 -4.63 36.37
C THR A 541 -38.51 -4.60 36.62
N VAL A 542 -37.77 -3.94 35.72
CA VAL A 542 -36.34 -3.65 35.86
C VAL A 542 -36.12 -2.16 35.67
N SER A 543 -35.61 -1.50 36.70
CA SER A 543 -35.22 -0.09 36.61
C SER A 543 -33.77 0.07 36.20
N LEU A 544 -33.56 0.83 35.15
CA LEU A 544 -32.27 1.04 34.52
C LEU A 544 -31.88 2.51 34.62
N LYS A 545 -30.59 2.78 34.72
CA LYS A 545 -30.03 4.09 34.38
C LYS A 545 -29.27 3.99 33.09
N LEU A 546 -29.74 4.72 32.10
CA LEU A 546 -29.13 4.91 30.80
C LEU A 546 -28.14 6.09 30.92
N GLN A 547 -27.12 6.09 30.09
CA GLN A 547 -26.11 7.15 30.14
C GLN A 547 -25.96 7.76 28.75
N LYS A 548 -25.80 9.08 28.69
CA LYS A 548 -25.35 9.78 27.48
C LYS A 548 -23.91 9.39 27.18
N TYR A 549 -23.63 9.21 25.91
CA TYR A 549 -22.23 9.08 25.50
C TYR A 549 -21.67 10.46 25.10
N PRO A 550 -20.36 10.70 25.26
CA PRO A 550 -19.76 12.00 24.98
C PRO A 550 -19.80 12.44 23.52
N SER A 551 -19.98 11.51 22.55
CA SER A 551 -20.04 11.85 21.13
C SER A 551 -21.47 11.91 20.60
N GLY A 552 -21.79 12.95 19.87
CA GLY A 552 -23.07 13.19 19.23
C GLY A 552 -24.17 13.70 20.18
N GLU A 553 -25.18 14.34 19.62
CA GLU A 553 -26.33 14.82 20.37
C GLU A 553 -27.32 13.68 20.58
N THR A 554 -27.56 13.31 21.86
CA THR A 554 -28.58 12.33 22.25
C THR A 554 -29.95 12.99 22.28
N VAL A 555 -30.84 12.55 21.40
CA VAL A 555 -32.23 12.99 21.36
C VAL A 555 -33.12 12.07 22.19
N GLN A 556 -32.90 10.76 22.11
CA GLN A 556 -33.75 9.74 22.68
C GLN A 556 -32.94 8.46 22.97
N TYR A 557 -33.46 7.53 23.77
CA TYR A 557 -32.92 6.19 23.97
C TYR A 557 -33.87 5.12 23.41
N ARG A 558 -33.32 4.09 22.79
CA ARG A 558 -34.04 2.88 22.37
C ARG A 558 -33.56 1.72 23.27
N VAL A 559 -34.38 1.32 24.23
CA VAL A 559 -34.11 0.18 25.09
C VAL A 559 -34.57 -1.11 24.40
N GLU A 560 -33.66 -2.06 24.25
CA GLU A 560 -33.91 -3.34 23.60
C GLU A 560 -33.82 -4.47 24.63
N TYR A 561 -34.78 -5.41 24.61
CA TYR A 561 -34.79 -6.53 25.51
C TYR A 561 -35.32 -7.82 24.86
N LYS A 562 -34.85 -8.95 25.32
CA LYS A 562 -35.32 -10.28 24.89
C LYS A 562 -35.25 -11.31 26.02
N GLU A 563 -36.19 -12.26 26.01
CA GLU A 563 -36.19 -13.40 26.91
C GLU A 563 -35.15 -14.44 26.49
N VAL A 564 -34.39 -15.00 27.47
CA VAL A 564 -33.46 -16.11 27.29
C VAL A 564 -34.20 -17.39 27.48
N LYS A 565 -34.30 -18.25 26.46
CA LYS A 565 -34.87 -19.61 26.59
C LYS A 565 -33.78 -20.59 26.97
N ALA A 566 -34.09 -21.47 27.97
CA ALA A 566 -33.15 -22.41 28.54
C ALA A 566 -32.80 -23.63 27.66
N ASP A 567 -33.56 -23.91 26.58
CA ASP A 567 -33.37 -25.11 25.73
C ASP A 567 -33.72 -24.80 24.25
N SER A 568 -32.73 -24.62 23.43
CA SER A 568 -32.70 -25.11 22.04
C SER A 568 -31.34 -24.73 21.39
N GLY A 569 -30.58 -25.74 21.00
CA GLY A 569 -29.28 -25.58 20.30
C GLY A 569 -29.40 -25.09 18.84
N ALA A 570 -30.24 -24.09 18.59
CA ALA A 570 -30.30 -23.36 17.33
C ALA A 570 -30.53 -21.87 17.63
N GLU A 571 -29.66 -21.02 17.15
CA GLU A 571 -29.69 -19.54 17.24
C GLU A 571 -30.86 -18.88 16.48
N LYS A 572 -32.07 -19.39 16.59
CA LYS A 572 -33.29 -18.65 16.21
C LYS A 572 -33.97 -18.13 17.46
N GLY A 573 -33.28 -17.24 18.19
CA GLY A 573 -33.84 -16.50 19.31
C GLY A 573 -34.91 -15.49 18.81
N LYS A 574 -35.93 -15.26 19.65
CA LYS A 574 -36.91 -14.18 19.48
C LYS A 574 -36.19 -12.88 19.12
N GLU A 575 -36.82 -12.12 18.23
CA GLU A 575 -36.36 -10.76 17.87
C GLU A 575 -36.27 -9.89 19.14
N TRP A 576 -35.34 -8.92 19.12
CA TRP A 576 -35.26 -7.94 20.18
C TRP A 576 -36.51 -7.07 20.15
N LEU A 577 -37.25 -7.02 21.27
CA LEU A 577 -38.31 -6.05 21.51
C LEU A 577 -37.67 -4.72 21.90
N PHE A 578 -38.28 -3.59 21.57
CA PHE A 578 -37.72 -2.29 21.87
C PHE A 578 -38.77 -1.28 22.33
N ILE A 579 -38.33 -0.34 23.17
CA ILE A 579 -39.14 0.77 23.68
C ILE A 579 -38.29 2.04 23.60
N TYR A 580 -38.89 3.15 23.14
CA TYR A 580 -38.24 4.47 23.16
C TYR A 580 -38.52 5.22 24.46
N THR A 581 -37.54 5.99 24.95
CA THR A 581 -37.66 6.84 26.12
C THR A 581 -36.73 8.05 26.02
N ASP A 582 -37.21 9.21 26.51
CA ASP A 582 -36.44 10.44 26.59
C ASP A 582 -35.68 10.59 27.94
N HIS A 583 -35.92 9.63 28.85
CA HIS A 583 -35.40 9.71 30.23
C HIS A 583 -34.23 8.76 30.42
N GLU A 584 -33.21 9.25 31.14
CA GLU A 584 -32.06 8.40 31.53
C GLU A 584 -32.46 7.36 32.57
N ASP A 585 -33.40 7.67 33.45
CA ASP A 585 -33.97 6.76 34.41
C ASP A 585 -35.22 6.10 33.79
N PHE A 586 -35.08 4.86 33.39
CA PHE A 586 -36.11 4.11 32.69
C PHE A 586 -36.48 2.84 33.43
N THR A 587 -37.76 2.52 33.50
CA THR A 587 -38.24 1.28 34.09
C THR A 587 -38.93 0.42 33.04
N LEU A 588 -38.34 -0.70 32.73
CA LEU A 588 -38.91 -1.73 31.88
C LEU A 588 -39.99 -2.50 32.69
N THR A 589 -41.20 -2.52 32.16
CA THR A 589 -42.40 -3.11 32.82
C THR A 589 -42.90 -4.35 32.04
N GLU A 590 -43.89 -5.04 32.60
CA GLU A 590 -44.57 -6.20 31.98
C GLU A 590 -43.66 -7.40 31.71
N LEU A 591 -42.62 -7.57 32.51
CA LEU A 591 -41.74 -8.73 32.44
C LEU A 591 -42.35 -9.91 33.21
N GLU A 592 -42.12 -11.12 32.77
CA GLU A 592 -42.56 -12.33 33.49
C GLU A 592 -41.58 -12.69 34.61
N SER A 593 -42.11 -12.90 35.81
CA SER A 593 -41.32 -13.27 36.97
C SER A 593 -40.66 -14.64 36.78
N GLY A 594 -39.38 -14.75 37.17
CA GLY A 594 -38.61 -16.00 37.08
C GLY A 594 -37.95 -16.26 35.72
N LYS A 595 -38.27 -15.48 34.69
CA LYS A 595 -37.60 -15.58 33.40
C LYS A 595 -36.36 -14.68 33.34
N GLU A 596 -35.38 -15.11 32.58
CA GLU A 596 -34.16 -14.33 32.36
C GLU A 596 -34.31 -13.45 31.12
N TYR A 597 -33.95 -12.18 31.24
CA TYR A 597 -33.98 -11.20 30.17
C TYR A 597 -32.60 -10.63 29.92
N MET A 598 -32.24 -10.55 28.66
CA MET A 598 -31.11 -9.75 28.17
C MET A 598 -31.61 -8.37 27.82
N ILE A 599 -30.93 -7.33 28.33
CA ILE A 599 -31.29 -5.92 28.13
C ILE A 599 -30.07 -5.18 27.62
N ARG A 600 -30.25 -4.37 26.62
CA ARG A 600 -29.27 -3.43 26.07
C ARG A 600 -30.00 -2.16 25.64
N TYR A 601 -29.27 -1.13 25.30
CA TYR A 601 -29.91 0.09 24.75
C TYR A 601 -29.04 0.71 23.68
N ARG A 602 -29.67 1.55 22.87
CA ARG A 602 -29.04 2.40 21.86
C ARG A 602 -29.34 3.84 22.14
N VAL A 603 -28.44 4.73 21.77
CA VAL A 603 -28.67 6.16 21.73
C VAL A 603 -29.22 6.52 20.36
N VAL A 604 -30.29 7.29 20.35
CA VAL A 604 -30.90 7.85 19.11
C VAL A 604 -30.42 9.27 18.97
N GLY A 605 -29.76 9.58 17.86
CA GLY A 605 -29.28 10.91 17.53
C GLY A 605 -30.27 11.72 16.67
N LYS A 606 -29.87 12.92 16.28
CA LYS A 606 -30.60 13.72 15.29
C LYS A 606 -30.78 12.96 13.97
N VAL A 607 -29.78 12.16 13.60
CA VAL A 607 -29.79 11.26 12.45
C VAL A 607 -29.33 9.90 12.94
N GLY A 608 -30.17 8.87 12.74
CA GLY A 608 -29.85 7.47 12.99
C GLY A 608 -29.68 7.06 14.46
N VAL A 609 -29.27 5.83 14.67
CA VAL A 609 -29.09 5.20 15.99
C VAL A 609 -27.67 4.65 16.17
N SER A 610 -27.21 4.58 17.42
CA SER A 610 -25.89 4.05 17.77
C SER A 610 -25.82 2.52 17.66
N GLU A 611 -24.61 1.96 17.72
CA GLU A 611 -24.43 0.56 18.09
C GLU A 611 -25.08 0.28 19.46
N PRO A 612 -25.55 -0.98 19.69
CA PRO A 612 -26.10 -1.33 20.99
C PRO A 612 -25.03 -1.32 22.07
N SER A 613 -25.40 -0.96 23.29
CA SER A 613 -24.57 -1.18 24.47
C SER A 613 -24.24 -2.66 24.64
N ASP A 614 -23.28 -2.98 25.50
CA ASP A 614 -23.14 -4.33 26.01
C ASP A 614 -24.42 -4.75 26.72
N THR A 615 -24.68 -6.05 26.74
CA THR A 615 -25.94 -6.62 27.25
C THR A 615 -25.80 -6.91 28.74
N VAL A 616 -26.81 -6.56 29.51
CA VAL A 616 -26.98 -6.99 30.90
C VAL A 616 -28.05 -8.04 30.97
N SER A 617 -27.78 -9.14 31.73
CA SER A 617 -28.78 -10.14 32.02
C SER A 617 -29.39 -9.92 33.39
N THR A 618 -30.70 -10.08 33.50
CA THR A 618 -31.44 -9.91 34.75
C THR A 618 -32.63 -10.84 34.78
N ARG A 619 -33.02 -11.27 36.00
CA ARG A 619 -34.18 -12.12 36.22
C ARG A 619 -35.11 -11.50 37.23
N PRO A 620 -36.25 -10.95 36.83
CA PRO A 620 -37.27 -10.44 37.72
C PRO A 620 -37.81 -11.58 38.64
N SER A 621 -37.78 -11.34 39.92
CA SER A 621 -38.27 -12.35 40.90
C SER A 621 -38.51 -11.72 42.26
N SER A 622 -39.34 -12.37 43.09
CA SER A 622 -39.52 -12.03 44.48
C SER A 622 -38.32 -12.42 45.36
N ALA A 623 -38.06 -11.68 46.40
CA ALA A 623 -36.93 -11.92 47.32
C ALA A 623 -37.19 -13.11 48.26
N ALA A 624 -36.19 -13.96 48.47
CA ALA A 624 -36.18 -14.98 49.52
C ALA A 624 -35.14 -14.60 50.58
N PHE A 625 -35.50 -14.73 51.87
CA PHE A 625 -34.61 -14.37 52.96
C PHE A 625 -33.70 -15.52 53.39
N GLY A 626 -32.43 -15.21 53.64
CA GLY A 626 -31.47 -16.20 54.11
C GLY A 626 -30.33 -15.59 54.91
N ARG A 627 -30.19 -15.88 56.19
CA ARG A 627 -29.17 -15.60 57.19
C ARG A 627 -29.17 -14.24 57.84
N SER A 628 -29.47 -14.18 59.11
CA SER A 628 -29.22 -13.06 60.03
C SER A 628 -28.31 -13.48 61.18
N ALA A 629 -27.37 -12.64 61.60
CA ALA A 629 -26.41 -12.92 62.64
C ALA A 629 -26.45 -11.83 63.74
N LEU A 630 -26.40 -12.23 65.00
CA LEU A 630 -26.48 -11.35 66.18
C LEU A 630 -25.19 -11.35 67.01
N ARG A 631 -24.84 -10.17 67.57
CA ARG A 631 -24.02 -10.02 68.78
C ARG A 631 -24.91 -9.56 69.94
N THR A 632 -24.37 -9.64 71.15
CA THR A 632 -25.12 -9.44 72.44
C THR A 632 -25.96 -8.18 72.54
N MET A 633 -25.77 -7.15 71.75
CA MET A 633 -26.52 -5.88 71.81
C MET A 633 -27.10 -5.36 70.48
N THR A 634 -26.82 -5.99 69.34
CA THR A 634 -27.24 -5.45 68.02
C THR A 634 -27.43 -6.56 66.99
N LEU A 635 -28.23 -6.26 65.96
CA LEU A 635 -28.33 -7.06 64.72
C LEU A 635 -27.16 -6.71 63.80
N ASN A 636 -26.29 -7.65 63.53
CA ASN A 636 -25.02 -7.38 62.84
C ASN A 636 -25.07 -7.55 61.31
N THR A 637 -25.79 -8.53 60.85
CA THR A 637 -25.81 -8.85 59.41
C THR A 637 -27.16 -9.43 59.03
N ILE A 638 -27.68 -9.00 57.91
CA ILE A 638 -28.77 -9.64 57.17
C ILE A 638 -28.29 -9.93 55.75
N GLN A 639 -28.53 -11.16 55.32
CA GLN A 639 -28.29 -11.58 53.92
C GLN A 639 -29.62 -11.99 53.33
N VAL A 640 -29.92 -11.49 52.15
CA VAL A 640 -31.09 -11.83 51.37
C VAL A 640 -30.64 -12.43 50.08
N PHE A 641 -31.10 -13.62 49.78
CA PHE A 641 -30.86 -14.34 48.53
C PHE A 641 -32.11 -14.28 47.69
N PHE A 642 -31.94 -13.82 46.44
CA PHE A 642 -33.03 -13.78 45.48
C PHE A 642 -33.04 -15.06 44.65
N SER A 643 -34.19 -15.41 44.10
CA SER A 643 -34.36 -16.62 43.28
C SER A 643 -33.50 -16.63 42.00
N ASN A 644 -33.03 -15.47 41.58
CA ASN A 644 -32.11 -15.26 40.45
C ASN A 644 -30.61 -15.48 40.80
N GLY A 645 -30.31 -15.93 42.03
CA GLY A 645 -28.93 -16.14 42.49
C GLY A 645 -28.24 -14.88 43.03
N HIS A 646 -28.88 -13.71 42.91
CA HIS A 646 -28.32 -12.46 43.47
C HIS A 646 -28.43 -12.47 44.99
N MET A 647 -27.45 -11.93 45.71
CA MET A 647 -27.41 -11.81 47.15
C MET A 647 -27.14 -10.39 47.55
N VAL A 648 -27.93 -9.86 48.44
CA VAL A 648 -27.71 -8.58 49.11
C VAL A 648 -27.36 -8.81 50.57
N LYS A 649 -26.25 -8.23 51.02
CA LYS A 649 -25.78 -8.29 52.41
C LYS A 649 -25.78 -6.91 53.01
N VAL A 650 -26.36 -6.76 54.20
CA VAL A 650 -26.31 -5.54 55.02
C VAL A 650 -25.61 -5.88 56.33
N GLY A 651 -24.57 -5.13 56.68
CA GLY A 651 -23.72 -5.40 57.85
C GLY A 651 -22.49 -6.24 57.54
N ASN A 652 -21.51 -6.31 58.45
CA ASN A 652 -20.15 -6.79 58.10
C ASN A 652 -19.58 -7.90 59.00
N VAL A 653 -20.16 -8.21 60.12
CA VAL A 653 -19.55 -9.09 61.13
C VAL A 653 -20.42 -10.36 61.39
N ALA A 654 -19.79 -11.53 61.50
CA ALA A 654 -20.45 -12.76 61.94
C ALA A 654 -20.89 -12.64 63.42
N GLY A 655 -22.14 -12.95 63.70
CA GLY A 655 -22.69 -12.94 65.08
C GLY A 655 -22.66 -14.31 65.74
N SER A 656 -22.95 -14.34 67.04
CA SER A 656 -23.01 -15.58 67.87
C SER A 656 -24.29 -16.41 67.70
N LYS A 657 -25.34 -15.80 67.15
CA LYS A 657 -26.61 -16.49 66.83
C LYS A 657 -26.98 -16.21 65.38
N GLU A 658 -27.24 -17.28 64.65
CA GLU A 658 -27.64 -17.20 63.22
C GLU A 658 -28.98 -17.93 63.05
N GLN A 659 -29.91 -17.30 62.34
CA GLN A 659 -31.14 -17.94 61.88
C GLN A 659 -31.27 -17.82 60.37
N THR A 660 -31.62 -18.87 59.70
CA THR A 660 -31.82 -18.91 58.24
C THR A 660 -33.25 -19.38 57.96
N PHE A 661 -33.91 -18.73 57.05
CA PHE A 661 -35.23 -19.12 56.61
C PHE A 661 -35.35 -18.97 55.09
N GLN A 662 -36.03 -19.88 54.45
CA GLN A 662 -36.30 -19.85 53.00
C GLN A 662 -37.83 -19.77 52.80
N LEU A 663 -38.29 -18.70 52.13
CA LEU A 663 -39.68 -18.56 51.70
C LEU A 663 -39.94 -19.53 50.52
N LYS A 664 -41.00 -20.29 50.59
CA LYS A 664 -41.53 -21.07 49.46
C LYS A 664 -42.37 -20.14 48.58
N GLU A 665 -42.65 -20.58 47.33
CA GLU A 665 -43.32 -19.80 46.31
C GLU A 665 -44.64 -19.12 46.72
N ASN A 666 -45.37 -19.74 47.61
CA ASN A 666 -46.68 -19.25 48.08
C ASN A 666 -46.71 -18.79 49.56
N ASP A 667 -45.54 -18.70 50.22
CA ASP A 667 -45.45 -18.18 51.57
C ASP A 667 -45.61 -16.64 51.55
N LYS A 668 -46.35 -16.11 52.53
CA LYS A 668 -46.55 -14.66 52.72
C LYS A 668 -46.09 -14.22 54.10
N ILE A 669 -45.41 -13.10 54.16
CA ILE A 669 -45.09 -12.42 55.42
C ILE A 669 -46.34 -11.70 55.88
N VAL A 670 -46.96 -12.17 56.95
CA VAL A 670 -48.21 -11.57 57.47
C VAL A 670 -47.97 -10.58 58.61
N SER A 671 -46.76 -10.52 59.14
CA SER A 671 -46.35 -9.49 60.11
C SER A 671 -44.84 -9.31 60.08
N ALA A 672 -44.38 -8.09 60.15
CA ALA A 672 -42.96 -7.73 60.27
C ALA A 672 -42.81 -6.72 61.43
N THR A 673 -41.89 -7.00 62.34
CA THR A 673 -41.61 -6.09 63.49
C THR A 673 -40.09 -5.88 63.58
N LEU A 674 -39.70 -4.63 63.74
CA LEU A 674 -38.31 -4.22 63.93
C LEU A 674 -38.17 -3.63 65.35
N TRP A 675 -37.08 -3.93 66.01
CA TRP A 675 -36.74 -3.35 67.32
C TRP A 675 -35.43 -2.55 67.19
N PRO A 676 -35.37 -1.32 67.66
CA PRO A 676 -34.10 -0.67 67.97
C PRO A 676 -33.46 -1.39 69.19
N ASN A 677 -32.16 -1.22 69.36
CA ASN A 677 -31.52 -1.60 70.61
C ASN A 677 -31.95 -0.60 71.72
N HIS A 678 -31.69 -0.88 73.01
CA HIS A 678 -32.08 -0.05 74.13
C HIS A 678 -31.48 1.40 74.08
N LEU A 679 -30.37 1.61 73.38
CA LEU A 679 -29.73 2.92 73.17
C LEU A 679 -30.35 3.67 71.98
N LEU A 680 -31.28 3.11 71.25
CA LEU A 680 -31.98 3.71 70.08
C LEU A 680 -31.06 4.11 68.95
N ASN A 681 -29.85 3.57 68.88
CA ASN A 681 -28.84 3.99 67.90
C ASN A 681 -28.46 2.91 66.86
N ARG A 682 -29.03 1.67 67.06
CA ARG A 682 -28.79 0.51 66.17
C ARG A 682 -30.06 -0.33 66.07
N CYS A 683 -30.09 -1.18 65.03
CA CYS A 683 -31.11 -2.19 64.90
C CYS A 683 -30.83 -3.33 65.90
N GLY A 684 -31.75 -3.59 66.84
CA GLY A 684 -31.65 -4.57 67.89
C GLY A 684 -32.33 -5.91 67.59
N GLY A 685 -33.30 -5.93 66.70
CA GLY A 685 -34.01 -7.16 66.35
C GLY A 685 -34.97 -7.06 65.21
N LEU A 686 -35.32 -8.21 64.70
CA LEU A 686 -36.24 -8.42 63.58
C LEU A 686 -37.11 -9.66 63.85
N GLU A 687 -38.40 -9.56 63.59
CA GLU A 687 -39.31 -10.71 63.58
C GLU A 687 -40.21 -10.67 62.34
N PHE A 688 -40.27 -11.77 61.63
CA PHE A 688 -41.27 -12.02 60.62
C PHE A 688 -42.21 -13.17 61.05
N VAL A 689 -43.48 -12.96 60.85
CA VAL A 689 -44.48 -14.03 60.94
C VAL A 689 -44.88 -14.38 59.49
N ILE A 690 -44.69 -15.62 59.10
CA ILE A 690 -44.91 -16.11 57.76
C ILE A 690 -46.07 -17.10 57.78
N ALA A 691 -47.01 -16.93 56.87
CA ALA A 691 -48.11 -17.88 56.67
C ALA A 691 -47.85 -18.68 55.39
N ASN A 692 -48.00 -20.01 55.45
CA ASN A 692 -47.99 -20.91 54.31
C ASN A 692 -49.39 -21.02 53.68
N ASN A 693 -49.50 -21.75 52.54
CA ASN A 693 -50.79 -22.00 51.86
C ASN A 693 -51.86 -22.60 52.72
N ASN A 694 -51.51 -23.29 53.83
CA ASN A 694 -52.43 -23.94 54.74
C ASN A 694 -52.79 -23.01 55.92
N SER A 695 -52.44 -21.72 55.88
CA SER A 695 -52.63 -20.75 56.97
C SER A 695 -51.88 -21.09 58.26
N GLU A 696 -50.95 -22.04 58.26
CA GLU A 696 -50.03 -22.26 59.35
C GLU A 696 -49.06 -21.16 59.46
N LYS A 697 -48.87 -20.63 60.68
CA LYS A 697 -47.96 -19.47 60.92
C LYS A 697 -46.66 -19.97 61.55
N MET A 698 -45.56 -19.51 60.97
CA MET A 698 -44.20 -19.71 61.48
C MET A 698 -43.57 -18.35 61.77
N SER A 699 -42.82 -18.28 62.88
CA SER A 699 -42.12 -17.02 63.25
C SER A 699 -40.61 -17.17 63.07
N LEU A 700 -40.01 -16.26 62.33
CA LEU A 700 -38.58 -16.03 62.28
C LEU A 700 -38.29 -14.85 63.19
N SER A 701 -37.56 -15.03 64.28
CA SER A 701 -37.28 -13.98 65.25
C SER A 701 -35.81 -13.98 65.64
N VAL A 702 -35.14 -12.85 65.41
CA VAL A 702 -33.75 -12.65 65.82
C VAL A 702 -33.69 -11.33 66.59
N LYS A 703 -33.43 -11.39 67.90
CA LYS A 703 -33.50 -10.27 68.84
C LYS A 703 -32.29 -10.27 69.75
N CYS A 704 -31.74 -9.10 70.08
CA CYS A 704 -30.74 -8.94 71.14
C CYS A 704 -31.40 -8.95 72.53
N GLU A 705 -30.58 -8.96 73.57
CA GLU A 705 -31.07 -9.11 74.93
C GLU A 705 -31.75 -7.84 75.45
N LEU A 706 -31.31 -6.65 74.98
CA LEU A 706 -31.84 -5.35 75.42
C LEU A 706 -32.43 -4.60 74.24
N LEU A 707 -33.74 -4.48 74.15
CA LEU A 707 -34.50 -3.88 73.06
C LEU A 707 -35.18 -2.59 73.48
N GLY A 708 -35.35 -1.66 72.54
CA GLY A 708 -36.26 -0.53 72.65
C GLY A 708 -37.69 -0.91 72.22
N GLU A 709 -38.54 0.09 72.08
CA GLU A 709 -39.93 -0.13 71.65
C GLU A 709 -40.04 -0.65 70.23
N PRO A 710 -40.89 -1.64 69.94
CA PRO A 710 -41.05 -2.26 68.64
C PRO A 710 -41.72 -1.35 67.62
N VAL A 711 -41.25 -1.42 66.39
CA VAL A 711 -41.87 -0.77 65.23
C VAL A 711 -42.46 -1.83 64.32
N ARG A 712 -43.76 -1.80 64.15
CA ARG A 712 -44.43 -2.66 63.20
C ARG A 712 -44.30 -2.10 61.76
N VAL A 713 -43.95 -2.98 60.82
CA VAL A 713 -43.84 -2.63 59.43
C VAL A 713 -45.12 -3.04 58.69
N ASP A 714 -45.66 -2.19 57.87
CA ASP A 714 -46.81 -2.52 57.00
C ASP A 714 -46.36 -3.50 55.93
N VAL A 715 -46.86 -4.74 55.99
CA VAL A 715 -46.48 -5.81 55.10
C VAL A 715 -47.37 -5.94 53.87
N LYS A 716 -48.39 -5.12 53.71
CA LYS A 716 -49.30 -5.06 52.55
C LYS A 716 -49.75 -6.46 52.09
N SER A 717 -49.40 -6.89 50.85
CA SER A 717 -49.69 -8.18 50.29
C SER A 717 -48.87 -9.35 50.89
N GLY A 718 -47.88 -9.05 51.74
CA GLY A 718 -46.99 -10.01 52.34
C GLY A 718 -45.81 -10.45 51.49
N LYS A 719 -45.63 -9.85 50.32
CA LYS A 719 -44.46 -10.12 49.45
C LYS A 719 -43.41 -9.03 49.65
N CYS A 720 -42.22 -9.43 50.05
CA CYS A 720 -41.06 -8.51 50.20
C CYS A 720 -40.20 -8.51 48.94
N TYR A 721 -39.95 -7.31 48.42
CA TYR A 721 -39.20 -7.11 47.18
C TYR A 721 -37.81 -6.51 47.39
N GLY A 722 -37.53 -6.03 48.59
CA GLY A 722 -36.25 -5.44 48.83
C GLY A 722 -36.05 -5.03 50.27
N ILE A 723 -34.81 -4.72 50.60
CA ILE A 723 -34.41 -4.18 51.91
C ILE A 723 -33.67 -2.84 51.68
N LYS A 724 -33.84 -1.95 52.64
CA LYS A 724 -33.07 -0.70 52.70
C LYS A 724 -32.49 -0.55 54.09
N GLY A 725 -31.35 0.13 54.19
CA GLY A 725 -30.74 0.39 55.47
C GLY A 725 -29.44 1.16 55.40
N ARG A 726 -28.89 1.45 56.56
CA ARG A 726 -27.53 1.96 56.75
C ARG A 726 -26.79 1.01 57.64
N SER A 727 -25.56 0.71 57.33
CA SER A 727 -24.70 -0.13 58.16
C SER A 727 -23.23 0.33 58.04
N GLY A 728 -22.52 0.20 59.15
CA GLY A 728 -21.08 0.19 59.22
C GLY A 728 -20.61 -1.23 59.58
N HIS A 729 -20.04 -1.41 60.79
CA HIS A 729 -19.78 -2.74 61.34
C HIS A 729 -21.06 -3.47 61.78
N GLU A 730 -22.09 -2.68 62.14
CA GLU A 730 -23.39 -3.14 62.60
C GLU A 730 -24.49 -2.46 61.79
N ILE A 731 -25.74 -2.93 61.91
CA ILE A 731 -26.87 -2.33 61.19
C ILE A 731 -27.40 -1.15 61.96
N ASP A 732 -27.21 0.07 61.43
CA ASP A 732 -27.67 1.32 62.01
C ASP A 732 -29.18 1.55 61.85
N ALA A 733 -29.68 1.21 60.66
CA ALA A 733 -31.07 1.34 60.31
C ALA A 733 -31.46 0.26 59.29
N LEU A 734 -32.67 -0.27 59.42
CA LEU A 734 -33.21 -1.36 58.58
C LEU A 734 -34.66 -1.04 58.19
N GLY A 735 -35.03 -1.36 56.97
CA GLY A 735 -36.40 -1.31 56.48
C GLY A 735 -36.61 -2.24 55.33
N PHE A 736 -37.87 -2.53 55.02
CA PHE A 736 -38.27 -3.49 53.99
C PHE A 736 -39.26 -2.84 53.04
N TYR A 737 -39.19 -3.23 51.80
CA TYR A 737 -40.17 -2.88 50.78
C TYR A 737 -41.14 -4.04 50.58
N PHE A 738 -42.42 -3.82 50.90
CA PHE A 738 -43.51 -4.76 50.65
C PHE A 738 -44.47 -4.18 49.62
N ILE A 739 -45.03 -5.04 48.80
CA ILE A 739 -46.14 -4.72 47.89
C ILE A 739 -47.42 -5.34 48.41
#